data_c2e6dc8ac45f3119c4c7b655930feaa6
#
_entry.id   c2e6dc8ac45f3119c4c7b655930feaa6
#
_cell.length_a   1.000
_cell.length_b   1.000
_cell.length_c   1.000
_cell.angle_alpha   90.00
_cell.angle_beta   90.00
_cell.angle_gamma   90.00
#
_symmetry.space_group_name_H-M   'P 1'
#
loop_
_entity.id
_entity.type
_entity.pdbx_description
1 polymer ?
#
loop_
_entity_poly.entity_id
_entity_poly.type
_entity_poly.pdbx_seq_one_letter_code
_entity_poly.pdbx_strand_id
1 'polypeptide(L)'
;MPRFSENWINGKASRRFVFALLAFTTIFAGWVFAGQDGQSGESNDGPPQVCEGSLVYRSPVSGRYETVPLVHTDVAMDVRGLAAAATVTQHYVNSSAEPIEAVYVFPLPHDAAVYDMEIRIGDRLIKSVIREREEAKRTYEAAKSEGKRTALVEEERPNIFTASVANLMPGDNIDVRLLYVEPLRWEEGRIRLDFPMVVGPRYIPGTQAVHHTGTGWAFDTDAVGDASRITPPVRNPDSRPGHDISISVDLDAGFEFGSIKSVSHEITVRNLGDGRRHVELASGTTIPNKDFVLEIQQAESAQPETALFLSPDSSSGETYFLLSAFPPSVQPVKREPVEMLYLIDVSGSMAGTSITQARAALLQALDRLGPNDRFGILAFNHQYYEFAPEPLTASSDNIAAARHFVQHLEAGGGTEMLPALLHVMTKPETSGYLRNIVLLTDGDLGNEEQIFSALRANLGGARLYTVAIGSAPNFFLASKMAQFGRGTFTHIADIGEVGQQMGHLLETIESPVLTDVKLTFEGVEVTEVYPQRAPDLFLRQPLVIYGRIWKGRSGRVRLTARAGDQPYEADFDFDAKTAMFHPGITTLWAMKRVEDLMDQWRESSEDARSGIRATLIAHAIRYRLVTQFTSLVAVEEVVANTTGASTTVPVATELPAGMEMDKVFGAPATGTADAFFEALGVVLLIVSFMLWGFMLWPLNRRVGALS
;
A
#
# COMPACT_ATOMS: atom_id res chain seq x y z
N MET A 1 47.92 -41.11 11.26
CA MET A 1 48.36 -40.52 9.98
C MET A 1 49.39 -41.46 9.35
N PRO A 2 49.09 -42.22 8.29
CA PRO A 2 50.07 -42.87 7.48
C PRO A 2 50.40 -41.99 6.28
N ARG A 3 51.69 -41.88 6.01
CA ARG A 3 52.29 -41.18 4.88
C ARG A 3 51.85 -41.84 3.55
N PHE A 4 51.20 -41.11 2.67
CA PHE A 4 51.02 -41.51 1.27
C PHE A 4 52.34 -41.32 0.51
N SER A 5 52.83 -42.37 -0.06
CA SER A 5 54.09 -42.41 -0.80
C SER A 5 53.91 -41.80 -2.22
N GLU A 6 54.89 -40.99 -2.63
CA GLU A 6 54.99 -40.23 -3.89
C GLU A 6 55.12 -41.05 -5.20
N ASN A 7 54.74 -42.30 -5.21
CA ASN A 7 55.07 -43.19 -6.37
C ASN A 7 53.94 -43.40 -7.39
N TRP A 8 52.90 -42.50 -7.41
CA TRP A 8 51.75 -42.74 -8.31
C TRP A 8 51.76 -41.90 -9.61
N ILE A 9 52.73 -41.03 -9.83
CA ILE A 9 52.71 -40.05 -10.95
C ILE A 9 53.53 -40.48 -12.18
N ASN A 10 54.28 -41.60 -12.13
CA ASN A 10 55.23 -41.94 -13.19
C ASN A 10 54.88 -43.13 -14.15
N GLY A 11 53.62 -43.59 -14.17
CA GLY A 11 53.17 -44.61 -15.12
C GLY A 11 52.70 -43.98 -16.46
N LYS A 12 53.28 -44.43 -17.59
CA LYS A 12 52.90 -43.99 -18.95
C LYS A 12 51.39 -44.12 -19.25
N ALA A 13 50.68 -44.94 -18.52
CA ALA A 13 49.24 -45.14 -18.65
C ALA A 13 48.43 -44.00 -17.94
N SER A 14 48.93 -43.52 -16.82
CA SER A 14 48.25 -42.41 -16.09
C SER A 14 48.38 -41.05 -16.81
N ARG A 15 49.52 -40.80 -17.48
CA ARG A 15 49.71 -39.59 -18.30
C ARG A 15 48.77 -39.56 -19.53
N ARG A 16 48.52 -40.71 -20.20
CA ARG A 16 47.57 -40.75 -21.31
C ARG A 16 46.12 -40.57 -20.89
N PHE A 17 45.76 -41.00 -19.68
CA PHE A 17 44.41 -40.83 -19.14
C PHE A 17 44.16 -39.40 -18.68
N VAL A 18 45.14 -38.76 -18.03
CA VAL A 18 45.03 -37.34 -17.63
C VAL A 18 44.99 -36.41 -18.84
N PHE A 19 45.76 -36.72 -19.91
CA PHE A 19 45.68 -35.98 -21.18
C PHE A 19 44.37 -36.22 -21.93
N ALA A 20 43.77 -37.39 -21.86
CA ALA A 20 42.47 -37.69 -22.44
C ALA A 20 41.35 -37.00 -21.65
N LEU A 21 41.45 -36.93 -20.33
CA LEU A 21 40.49 -36.23 -19.48
C LEU A 21 40.56 -34.71 -19.66
N LEU A 22 41.77 -34.13 -19.75
CA LEU A 22 41.99 -32.71 -20.05
C LEU A 22 41.58 -32.36 -21.49
N ALA A 23 41.78 -33.23 -22.46
CA ALA A 23 41.30 -33.03 -23.81
C ALA A 23 39.76 -33.10 -23.90
N PHE A 24 39.15 -34.00 -23.13
CA PHE A 24 37.68 -34.10 -23.09
C PHE A 24 37.04 -32.93 -22.39
N THR A 25 37.61 -32.42 -21.28
CA THR A 25 37.12 -31.21 -20.59
C THR A 25 37.34 -29.94 -21.41
N THR A 26 38.44 -29.81 -22.16
CA THR A 26 38.65 -28.68 -23.08
C THR A 26 37.78 -28.75 -24.33
N ILE A 27 37.49 -29.93 -24.86
CA ILE A 27 36.56 -30.09 -25.98
C ILE A 27 35.11 -29.82 -25.52
N PHE A 28 34.72 -30.25 -24.30
CA PHE A 28 33.40 -30.01 -23.77
C PHE A 28 33.21 -28.54 -23.35
N ALA A 29 34.24 -27.90 -22.77
CA ALA A 29 34.23 -26.45 -22.51
C ALA A 29 34.22 -25.62 -23.82
N GLY A 30 34.96 -26.08 -24.85
CA GLY A 30 34.91 -25.48 -26.20
C GLY A 30 33.57 -25.65 -26.89
N TRP A 31 32.83 -26.73 -26.64
CA TRP A 31 31.50 -26.95 -27.18
C TRP A 31 30.43 -26.08 -26.46
N VAL A 32 30.59 -25.88 -25.17
CA VAL A 32 29.69 -24.99 -24.40
C VAL A 32 29.93 -23.53 -24.77
N PHE A 33 31.16 -23.12 -25.12
CA PHE A 33 31.45 -21.75 -25.56
C PHE A 33 31.33 -21.55 -27.08
N ALA A 34 31.46 -22.57 -27.90
CA ALA A 34 31.26 -22.47 -29.36
C ALA A 34 29.77 -22.55 -29.79
N GLY A 35 28.88 -22.90 -28.88
CA GLY A 35 27.42 -22.87 -29.10
C GLY A 35 26.81 -21.48 -29.09
N GLN A 36 27.58 -20.42 -28.78
CA GLN A 36 27.08 -19.04 -28.74
C GLN A 36 27.32 -18.21 -30.01
N ASP A 37 28.12 -18.69 -30.97
CA ASP A 37 28.44 -17.98 -32.22
C ASP A 37 27.81 -18.60 -33.50
N GLY A 38 26.85 -19.47 -33.35
CA GLY A 38 26.05 -19.98 -34.47
C GLY A 38 24.86 -19.07 -34.73
N GLN A 39 24.95 -18.16 -35.69
CA GLN A 39 23.78 -17.53 -36.32
C GLN A 39 22.85 -18.61 -36.90
N SER A 40 22.00 -19.19 -36.08
CA SER A 40 20.74 -19.74 -36.49
C SER A 40 19.70 -18.61 -36.29
N GLY A 41 18.96 -18.28 -37.34
CA GLY A 41 17.83 -17.39 -37.27
C GLY A 41 16.79 -17.97 -36.30
N GLU A 42 16.97 -17.78 -35.02
CA GLU A 42 15.95 -17.99 -34.02
C GLU A 42 14.93 -16.85 -34.19
N SER A 43 13.72 -17.25 -34.59
CA SER A 43 12.55 -16.44 -34.45
C SER A 43 12.55 -15.89 -33.02
N ASN A 44 12.69 -14.59 -32.89
CA ASN A 44 12.60 -13.86 -31.63
C ASN A 44 11.13 -13.89 -31.19
N ASP A 45 10.64 -15.04 -30.70
CA ASP A 45 9.26 -15.27 -30.22
C ASP A 45 9.06 -14.79 -28.80
N GLY A 46 10.04 -14.08 -28.24
CA GLY A 46 9.87 -13.32 -27.02
C GLY A 46 9.02 -12.06 -27.29
N PRO A 47 8.26 -11.57 -26.30
CA PRO A 47 7.57 -10.29 -26.46
C PRO A 47 8.60 -9.24 -26.86
N PRO A 48 8.29 -8.34 -27.81
CA PRO A 48 9.21 -7.30 -28.23
C PRO A 48 9.57 -6.47 -27.00
N GLN A 49 10.79 -6.02 -26.90
CA GLN A 49 11.20 -4.99 -25.96
C GLN A 49 10.40 -3.74 -26.31
N VAL A 50 9.30 -3.52 -25.60
CA VAL A 50 8.35 -2.47 -25.94
C VAL A 50 8.36 -1.42 -24.85
N CYS A 51 8.26 -0.20 -25.26
CA CYS A 51 8.49 1.03 -24.52
C CYS A 51 7.21 1.70 -23.99
N GLU A 52 7.31 2.47 -22.89
CA GLU A 52 6.43 3.45 -22.19
C GLU A 52 4.91 3.35 -22.39
N GLY A 53 4.12 2.99 -21.35
CA GLY A 53 2.67 3.15 -21.33
C GLY A 53 1.98 2.75 -22.65
N SER A 54 2.55 1.81 -23.38
CA SER A 54 2.10 1.42 -24.70
C SER A 54 1.19 0.22 -24.61
N LEU A 55 0.07 0.29 -25.29
CA LEU A 55 -0.71 -0.90 -25.61
C LEU A 55 0.09 -1.76 -26.58
N VAL A 56 0.35 -3.01 -26.21
CA VAL A 56 0.99 -3.99 -27.11
C VAL A 56 -0.01 -5.08 -27.41
N TYR A 57 -0.16 -5.45 -28.65
CA TYR A 57 -0.99 -6.59 -29.05
C TYR A 57 -0.16 -7.62 -29.82
N ARG A 58 -0.52 -8.89 -29.69
CA ARG A 58 0.05 -9.94 -30.53
C ARG A 58 -0.70 -9.96 -31.84
N SER A 59 -0.10 -9.44 -32.89
CA SER A 59 -0.69 -9.42 -34.22
C SER A 59 -0.97 -10.86 -34.69
N PRO A 60 -2.21 -11.22 -35.01
CA PRO A 60 -2.54 -12.55 -35.53
C PRO A 60 -1.95 -12.78 -36.92
N VAL A 61 -1.58 -11.72 -37.64
CA VAL A 61 -0.97 -11.79 -38.98
C VAL A 61 0.54 -12.03 -38.88
N SER A 62 1.24 -11.31 -38.00
CA SER A 62 2.71 -11.40 -37.86
C SER A 62 3.16 -12.35 -36.76
N GLY A 63 2.24 -12.75 -35.86
CA GLY A 63 2.57 -13.50 -34.63
C GLY A 63 3.40 -12.69 -33.63
N ARG A 64 3.78 -11.46 -33.98
CA ARG A 64 4.61 -10.56 -33.15
C ARG A 64 3.74 -9.60 -32.35
N TYR A 65 4.28 -9.12 -31.26
CA TYR A 65 3.66 -8.06 -30.48
C TYR A 65 3.88 -6.71 -31.18
N GLU A 66 2.82 -5.96 -31.39
CA GLU A 66 2.80 -4.62 -31.98
C GLU A 66 2.24 -3.63 -30.95
N THR A 67 2.67 -2.37 -30.97
CA THR A 67 2.28 -1.37 -29.96
C THR A 67 1.08 -0.55 -30.41
N VAL A 68 0.12 -0.35 -29.48
CA VAL A 68 -0.87 0.73 -29.63
C VAL A 68 -0.28 1.98 -28.96
N PRO A 69 -0.06 3.07 -29.67
CA PRO A 69 0.53 4.26 -29.08
C PRO A 69 -0.39 4.90 -28.03
N LEU A 70 0.05 4.99 -26.80
CA LEU A 70 -0.40 6.02 -25.86
C LEU A 70 0.28 7.32 -26.30
N VAL A 71 -0.52 8.35 -26.57
CA VAL A 71 -0.01 9.59 -27.13
C VAL A 71 0.33 10.59 -26.03
N HIS A 72 -0.55 10.69 -25.01
CA HIS A 72 -0.43 11.66 -23.94
C HIS A 72 -1.23 11.24 -22.70
N THR A 73 -0.80 11.71 -21.50
CA THR A 73 -1.57 11.61 -20.26
C THR A 73 -1.72 12.99 -19.65
N ASP A 74 -2.94 13.41 -19.38
CA ASP A 74 -3.25 14.63 -18.62
C ASP A 74 -3.70 14.26 -17.20
N VAL A 75 -3.11 14.89 -16.19
CA VAL A 75 -3.49 14.73 -14.79
C VAL A 75 -3.89 16.09 -14.22
N ALA A 76 -5.13 16.19 -13.77
CA ALA A 76 -5.64 17.33 -13.05
C ALA A 76 -6.11 16.93 -11.65
N MET A 77 -5.62 17.61 -10.62
CA MET A 77 -5.97 17.34 -9.24
C MET A 77 -6.57 18.59 -8.58
N ASP A 78 -7.62 18.40 -7.77
CA ASP A 78 -8.20 19.41 -6.87
C ASP A 78 -8.00 18.95 -5.44
N VAL A 79 -7.29 19.73 -4.65
CA VAL A 79 -6.96 19.44 -3.25
C VAL A 79 -7.72 20.41 -2.34
N ARG A 80 -8.46 19.85 -1.37
CA ARG A 80 -9.15 20.57 -0.31
C ARG A 80 -8.76 19.97 1.04
N GLY A 81 -7.99 20.73 1.84
CA GLY A 81 -7.41 20.18 3.06
C GLY A 81 -6.59 18.94 2.78
N LEU A 82 -6.93 17.82 3.41
CA LEU A 82 -6.30 16.52 3.22
C LEU A 82 -7.07 15.58 2.27
N ALA A 83 -7.91 16.13 1.40
CA ALA A 83 -8.64 15.37 0.38
C ALA A 83 -8.24 15.81 -1.02
N ALA A 84 -7.71 14.90 -1.82
CA ALA A 84 -7.43 15.13 -3.23
C ALA A 84 -8.44 14.39 -4.12
N ALA A 85 -8.88 15.06 -5.18
CA ALA A 85 -9.64 14.47 -6.28
C ALA A 85 -8.83 14.58 -7.56
N ALA A 86 -8.52 13.46 -8.19
CA ALA A 86 -7.71 13.38 -9.37
C ALA A 86 -8.51 12.93 -10.58
N THR A 87 -8.26 13.55 -11.72
CA THR A 87 -8.73 13.15 -13.05
C THR A 87 -7.52 12.81 -13.90
N VAL A 88 -7.38 11.57 -14.31
CA VAL A 88 -6.35 11.10 -15.24
C VAL A 88 -6.99 10.84 -16.58
N THR A 89 -6.60 11.58 -17.61
CA THR A 89 -7.08 11.37 -18.98
C THR A 89 -5.93 10.83 -19.82
N GLN A 90 -6.15 9.67 -20.43
CA GLN A 90 -5.17 8.98 -21.27
C GLN A 90 -5.66 8.91 -22.69
N HIS A 91 -4.83 9.38 -23.63
CA HIS A 91 -5.13 9.47 -25.05
C HIS A 91 -4.46 8.32 -25.81
N TYR A 92 -5.25 7.44 -26.43
CA TYR A 92 -4.79 6.30 -27.20
C TYR A 92 -5.21 6.38 -28.66
N VAL A 93 -4.42 5.76 -29.53
CA VAL A 93 -4.79 5.56 -30.94
C VAL A 93 -4.58 4.09 -31.30
N ASN A 94 -5.63 3.41 -31.77
CA ASN A 94 -5.45 2.07 -32.33
C ASN A 94 -4.85 2.16 -33.74
N SER A 95 -3.53 2.02 -33.85
CA SER A 95 -2.79 2.00 -35.12
C SER A 95 -2.73 0.62 -35.78
N SER A 96 -3.32 -0.41 -35.17
CA SER A 96 -3.36 -1.76 -35.74
C SER A 96 -4.35 -1.87 -36.89
N ALA A 97 -4.23 -2.90 -37.73
CA ALA A 97 -5.17 -3.20 -38.79
C ALA A 97 -6.40 -4.00 -38.33
N GLU A 98 -6.49 -4.35 -37.08
CA GLU A 98 -7.52 -5.23 -36.52
C GLU A 98 -8.17 -4.65 -35.26
N PRO A 99 -9.41 -5.09 -34.88
CA PRO A 99 -9.99 -4.77 -33.61
C PRO A 99 -9.18 -5.35 -32.47
N ILE A 100 -8.90 -4.55 -31.42
CA ILE A 100 -8.14 -4.97 -30.27
C ILE A 100 -8.93 -4.83 -28.96
N GLU A 101 -8.53 -5.59 -27.95
CA GLU A 101 -8.82 -5.37 -26.54
C GLU A 101 -7.54 -4.90 -25.86
N ALA A 102 -7.63 -3.74 -25.23
CA ALA A 102 -6.54 -3.16 -24.47
C ALA A 102 -6.70 -3.49 -22.99
N VAL A 103 -5.63 -3.97 -22.35
CA VAL A 103 -5.57 -4.14 -20.90
C VAL A 103 -4.45 -3.26 -20.35
N TYR A 104 -4.80 -2.34 -19.50
CA TYR A 104 -3.90 -1.42 -18.85
C TYR A 104 -3.85 -1.68 -17.34
N VAL A 105 -2.65 -1.89 -16.82
CA VAL A 105 -2.39 -1.99 -15.38
C VAL A 105 -1.79 -0.68 -14.92
N PHE A 106 -2.39 -0.03 -13.94
CA PHE A 106 -1.92 1.27 -13.45
C PHE A 106 -1.84 1.29 -11.93
N PRO A 107 -0.79 1.95 -11.39
CA PRO A 107 -0.67 2.17 -9.96
C PRO A 107 -1.55 3.35 -9.55
N LEU A 108 -2.12 3.25 -8.35
CA LEU A 108 -2.72 4.37 -7.63
C LEU A 108 -2.09 4.48 -6.25
N PRO A 109 -2.20 5.62 -5.56
CA PRO A 109 -1.85 5.73 -4.16
C PRO A 109 -2.58 4.66 -3.33
N HIS A 110 -1.94 4.19 -2.26
CA HIS A 110 -2.41 3.03 -1.46
C HIS A 110 -3.85 3.18 -0.96
N ASP A 111 -4.24 4.39 -0.57
CA ASP A 111 -5.56 4.69 -0.01
C ASP A 111 -6.51 5.35 -1.03
N ALA A 112 -6.17 5.30 -2.33
CA ALA A 112 -6.98 5.88 -3.38
C ALA A 112 -8.22 5.03 -3.67
N ALA A 113 -9.32 5.71 -4.04
CA ALA A 113 -10.55 5.06 -4.49
C ALA A 113 -11.00 5.58 -5.85
N VAL A 114 -11.12 4.69 -6.81
CA VAL A 114 -11.73 4.99 -8.11
C VAL A 114 -13.24 5.09 -7.93
N TYR A 115 -13.82 6.20 -8.37
CA TYR A 115 -15.26 6.43 -8.27
C TYR A 115 -15.95 6.63 -9.63
N ASP A 116 -15.20 6.91 -10.71
CA ASP A 116 -15.76 7.01 -12.05
C ASP A 116 -14.74 6.69 -13.12
N MET A 117 -15.24 6.24 -14.28
CA MET A 117 -14.49 6.08 -15.51
C MET A 117 -15.37 6.49 -16.69
N GLU A 118 -14.82 7.28 -17.59
CA GLU A 118 -15.46 7.68 -18.83
C GLU A 118 -14.56 7.27 -20.01
N ILE A 119 -15.16 6.82 -21.10
CA ILE A 119 -14.45 6.54 -22.34
C ILE A 119 -15.05 7.42 -23.42
N ARG A 120 -14.21 8.17 -24.10
CA ARG A 120 -14.60 8.96 -25.27
C ARG A 120 -13.96 8.33 -26.52
N ILE A 121 -14.75 8.10 -27.55
CA ILE A 121 -14.28 7.59 -28.84
C ILE A 121 -14.84 8.52 -29.91
N GLY A 122 -13.98 9.39 -30.45
CA GLY A 122 -14.42 10.52 -31.26
C GLY A 122 -15.41 11.41 -30.48
N ASP A 123 -16.60 11.63 -31.02
CA ASP A 123 -17.65 12.45 -30.39
C ASP A 123 -18.55 11.68 -29.39
N ARG A 124 -18.32 10.39 -29.21
CA ARG A 124 -19.14 9.53 -28.34
C ARG A 124 -18.56 9.43 -26.95
N LEU A 125 -19.40 9.63 -25.95
CA LEU A 125 -19.05 9.49 -24.54
C LEU A 125 -19.78 8.29 -23.95
N ILE A 126 -18.99 7.31 -23.47
CA ILE A 126 -19.49 6.11 -22.80
C ILE A 126 -19.20 6.29 -21.32
N LYS A 127 -20.25 6.32 -20.49
CA LYS A 127 -20.13 6.46 -19.03
C LYS A 127 -20.17 5.11 -18.36
N SER A 128 -19.30 4.92 -17.37
CA SER A 128 -19.34 3.72 -16.55
C SER A 128 -20.53 3.72 -15.61
N VAL A 129 -20.97 2.51 -15.25
CA VAL A 129 -21.89 2.25 -14.15
C VAL A 129 -21.22 1.31 -13.15
N ILE A 130 -21.42 1.57 -11.88
CA ILE A 130 -20.97 0.68 -10.82
C ILE A 130 -21.95 -0.48 -10.67
N ARG A 131 -21.44 -1.70 -10.55
CA ARG A 131 -22.24 -2.92 -10.34
C ARG A 131 -21.55 -3.84 -9.35
N GLU A 132 -22.26 -4.84 -8.85
CA GLU A 132 -21.61 -5.95 -8.15
C GLU A 132 -20.55 -6.58 -9.08
N ARG A 133 -19.40 -6.96 -8.52
CA ARG A 133 -18.21 -7.38 -9.27
C ARG A 133 -18.50 -8.47 -10.32
N GLU A 134 -19.18 -9.52 -9.91
CA GLU A 134 -19.53 -10.63 -10.82
C GLU A 134 -20.54 -10.22 -11.90
N GLU A 135 -21.46 -9.31 -11.59
CA GLU A 135 -22.40 -8.76 -12.58
C GLU A 135 -21.67 -7.87 -13.57
N ALA A 136 -20.75 -7.01 -13.12
CA ALA A 136 -19.94 -6.15 -13.98
C ALA A 136 -19.13 -6.99 -14.97
N LYS A 137 -18.47 -8.05 -14.50
CA LYS A 137 -17.69 -8.97 -15.32
C LYS A 137 -18.54 -9.69 -16.36
N ARG A 138 -19.70 -10.23 -15.98
CA ARG A 138 -20.63 -10.86 -16.94
C ARG A 138 -21.11 -9.86 -17.99
N THR A 139 -21.41 -8.63 -17.60
CA THR A 139 -21.84 -7.55 -18.51
C THR A 139 -20.75 -7.21 -19.51
N TYR A 140 -19.49 -7.11 -19.05
CA TYR A 140 -18.33 -6.87 -19.91
C TYR A 140 -18.14 -7.97 -20.93
N GLU A 141 -18.07 -9.24 -20.51
CA GLU A 141 -17.86 -10.38 -21.40
C GLU A 141 -18.99 -10.55 -22.43
N ALA A 142 -20.24 -10.33 -22.01
CA ALA A 142 -21.39 -10.35 -22.93
C ALA A 142 -21.28 -9.26 -24.00
N ALA A 143 -21.04 -8.01 -23.60
CA ALA A 143 -20.89 -6.89 -24.54
C ALA A 143 -19.70 -7.08 -25.48
N LYS A 144 -18.56 -7.59 -24.97
CA LYS A 144 -17.37 -7.93 -25.76
C LYS A 144 -17.69 -8.96 -26.82
N SER A 145 -18.41 -10.04 -26.48
CA SER A 145 -18.79 -11.11 -27.42
C SER A 145 -19.81 -10.64 -28.46
N GLU A 146 -20.62 -9.63 -28.12
CA GLU A 146 -21.56 -8.98 -29.06
C GLU A 146 -20.88 -7.97 -29.97
N GLY A 147 -19.56 -7.76 -29.88
CA GLY A 147 -18.80 -6.80 -30.66
C GLY A 147 -19.03 -5.34 -30.26
N LYS A 148 -19.61 -5.10 -29.08
CA LYS A 148 -19.79 -3.75 -28.53
C LYS A 148 -18.49 -3.28 -27.88
N ARG A 149 -18.19 -1.97 -27.98
CA ARG A 149 -17.12 -1.39 -27.15
C ARG A 149 -17.53 -1.44 -25.69
N THR A 150 -16.65 -1.92 -24.86
CA THR A 150 -16.92 -2.08 -23.43
C THR A 150 -15.64 -1.92 -22.63
N ALA A 151 -15.77 -1.46 -21.40
CA ALA A 151 -14.65 -1.39 -20.48
C ALA A 151 -15.02 -1.89 -19.08
N LEU A 152 -14.02 -2.40 -18.38
CA LEU A 152 -14.13 -2.90 -17.02
C LEU A 152 -12.94 -2.38 -16.22
N VAL A 153 -13.18 -1.80 -15.03
CA VAL A 153 -12.14 -1.47 -14.05
C VAL A 153 -12.31 -2.35 -12.83
N GLU A 154 -11.26 -3.04 -12.48
CA GLU A 154 -11.17 -3.93 -11.31
C GLU A 154 -9.99 -3.55 -10.42
N GLU A 155 -10.19 -3.64 -9.12
CA GLU A 155 -9.13 -3.59 -8.13
C GLU A 155 -8.54 -4.99 -7.96
N GLU A 156 -7.29 -5.20 -8.38
CA GLU A 156 -6.59 -6.48 -8.24
C GLU A 156 -5.89 -6.60 -6.89
N ARG A 157 -5.33 -5.49 -6.42
CA ARG A 157 -4.66 -5.30 -5.13
C ARG A 157 -4.99 -3.89 -4.62
N PRO A 158 -4.84 -3.58 -3.33
CA PRO A 158 -5.17 -2.27 -2.77
C PRO A 158 -4.55 -1.05 -3.49
N ASN A 159 -3.57 -1.24 -4.35
CA ASN A 159 -2.91 -0.17 -5.10
C ASN A 159 -2.67 -0.51 -6.57
N ILE A 160 -3.29 -1.57 -7.08
CA ILE A 160 -3.14 -1.99 -8.48
C ILE A 160 -4.53 -2.19 -9.09
N PHE A 161 -4.78 -1.43 -10.12
CA PHE A 161 -6.02 -1.48 -10.87
C PHE A 161 -5.75 -1.92 -12.29
N THR A 162 -6.68 -2.66 -12.86
CA THR A 162 -6.70 -3.02 -14.27
C THR A 162 -7.87 -2.33 -14.95
N ALA A 163 -7.60 -1.74 -16.11
CA ALA A 163 -8.65 -1.24 -17.00
C ALA A 163 -8.59 -2.02 -18.32
N SER A 164 -9.63 -2.80 -18.59
CA SER A 164 -9.79 -3.54 -19.85
C SER A 164 -10.77 -2.81 -20.75
N VAL A 165 -10.38 -2.52 -22.01
CA VAL A 165 -11.22 -1.85 -23.01
C VAL A 165 -11.26 -2.70 -24.28
N ALA A 166 -12.44 -3.23 -24.62
CA ALA A 166 -12.59 -4.18 -25.73
C ALA A 166 -13.18 -3.54 -26.99
N ASN A 167 -12.95 -4.21 -28.13
CA ASN A 167 -13.48 -3.87 -29.45
C ASN A 167 -13.09 -2.47 -29.93
N LEU A 168 -11.83 -2.08 -29.72
CA LEU A 168 -11.24 -0.87 -30.29
C LEU A 168 -10.90 -1.10 -31.73
N MET A 169 -11.59 -0.37 -32.65
CA MET A 169 -11.44 -0.54 -34.09
C MET A 169 -10.17 0.16 -34.62
N PRO A 170 -9.59 -0.31 -35.72
CA PRO A 170 -8.50 0.37 -36.41
C PRO A 170 -8.78 1.86 -36.65
N GLY A 171 -7.83 2.72 -36.23
CA GLY A 171 -7.93 4.16 -36.36
C GLY A 171 -8.80 4.88 -35.32
N ASP A 172 -9.34 4.17 -34.32
CA ASP A 172 -10.04 4.81 -33.20
C ASP A 172 -9.08 5.67 -32.38
N ASN A 173 -9.47 6.94 -32.13
CA ASN A 173 -8.92 7.79 -31.09
C ASN A 173 -9.76 7.62 -29.84
N ILE A 174 -9.13 7.28 -28.75
CA ILE A 174 -9.80 6.86 -27.52
C ILE A 174 -9.22 7.65 -26.36
N ASP A 175 -10.09 8.37 -25.64
CA ASP A 175 -9.73 8.98 -24.37
C ASP A 175 -10.32 8.13 -23.25
N VAL A 176 -9.48 7.59 -22.40
CA VAL A 176 -9.88 6.93 -21.15
C VAL A 176 -9.67 7.91 -20.02
N ARG A 177 -10.75 8.31 -19.37
CA ARG A 177 -10.75 9.22 -18.24
C ARG A 177 -11.09 8.48 -16.98
N LEU A 178 -10.11 8.41 -16.07
CA LEU A 178 -10.23 7.78 -14.75
C LEU A 178 -10.32 8.85 -13.68
N LEU A 179 -11.29 8.72 -12.78
CA LEU A 179 -11.51 9.65 -11.69
C LEU A 179 -11.35 8.91 -10.36
N TYR A 180 -10.43 9.39 -9.53
CA TYR A 180 -10.21 8.81 -8.21
C TYR A 180 -10.03 9.89 -7.14
N VAL A 181 -10.13 9.50 -5.89
CA VAL A 181 -9.86 10.34 -4.73
C VAL A 181 -8.84 9.68 -3.83
N GLU A 182 -8.10 10.49 -3.09
CA GLU A 182 -7.15 10.00 -2.08
C GLU A 182 -7.11 10.90 -0.85
N PRO A 183 -6.93 10.34 0.35
CA PRO A 183 -6.55 11.10 1.53
C PRO A 183 -5.06 11.43 1.46
N LEU A 184 -4.71 12.70 1.64
CA LEU A 184 -3.31 13.13 1.64
C LEU A 184 -2.64 12.87 2.99
N ARG A 185 -1.34 12.64 2.96
CA ARG A 185 -0.52 12.41 4.15
C ARG A 185 -0.03 13.72 4.73
N TRP A 186 0.01 13.76 6.05
CA TRP A 186 0.68 14.82 6.79
C TRP A 186 1.97 14.30 7.38
N GLU A 187 3.07 14.88 7.01
CA GLU A 187 4.40 14.48 7.45
C GLU A 187 5.20 15.71 7.87
N GLU A 188 5.60 15.78 9.13
CA GLU A 188 6.48 16.83 9.66
C GLU A 188 6.08 18.28 9.33
N GLY A 189 4.80 18.61 9.47
CA GLY A 189 4.28 19.96 9.22
C GLY A 189 4.00 20.29 7.76
N ARG A 190 3.92 19.27 6.90
CA ARG A 190 3.60 19.41 5.47
C ARG A 190 2.59 18.38 4.99
N ILE A 191 1.80 18.77 4.02
CA ILE A 191 1.01 17.83 3.23
C ILE A 191 1.92 17.26 2.14
N ARG A 192 1.86 15.94 1.96
CA ARG A 192 2.53 15.22 0.89
C ARG A 192 1.50 14.61 -0.05
N LEU A 193 1.63 14.96 -1.34
CA LEU A 193 0.88 14.37 -2.45
C LEU A 193 1.83 13.59 -3.32
N ASP A 194 1.58 12.29 -3.46
CA ASP A 194 2.35 11.36 -4.28
C ASP A 194 1.51 10.87 -5.46
N PHE A 195 1.89 11.21 -6.69
CA PHE A 195 1.28 10.65 -7.89
C PHE A 195 2.21 9.61 -8.50
N PRO A 196 1.90 8.31 -8.38
CA PRO A 196 2.73 7.24 -8.92
C PRO A 196 2.57 7.18 -10.44
N MET A 197 3.69 7.26 -11.16
CA MET A 197 3.73 7.18 -12.62
C MET A 197 4.23 5.85 -13.13
N VAL A 198 4.95 5.09 -12.30
CA VAL A 198 5.60 3.84 -12.70
C VAL A 198 5.23 2.67 -11.79
N VAL A 199 5.11 1.49 -12.38
CA VAL A 199 5.01 0.23 -11.63
C VAL A 199 6.38 -0.42 -11.61
N GLY A 200 7.05 -0.40 -10.46
CA GLY A 200 8.36 -1.05 -10.29
C GLY A 200 8.28 -2.55 -10.56
N PRO A 201 9.29 -3.14 -11.22
CA PRO A 201 9.39 -4.59 -11.37
C PRO A 201 9.35 -5.30 -10.01
N ARG A 202 8.54 -6.35 -9.90
CA ARG A 202 8.34 -7.09 -8.65
C ARG A 202 9.03 -8.44 -8.70
N TYR A 203 9.66 -8.85 -7.61
CA TYR A 203 10.08 -10.24 -7.46
C TYR A 203 8.85 -11.12 -7.25
N ILE A 204 8.70 -12.15 -8.08
CA ILE A 204 7.60 -13.12 -8.01
C ILE A 204 8.16 -14.43 -7.49
N PRO A 205 7.88 -14.82 -6.23
CA PRO A 205 8.32 -16.10 -5.68
C PRO A 205 7.45 -17.25 -6.18
N GLY A 206 7.94 -18.48 -6.02
CA GLY A 206 7.20 -19.71 -6.29
C GLY A 206 7.59 -20.40 -7.58
N THR A 207 6.94 -21.55 -7.84
CA THR A 207 7.14 -22.37 -9.03
C THR A 207 6.17 -21.95 -10.12
N GLN A 208 6.64 -21.80 -11.34
CA GLN A 208 5.85 -21.34 -12.47
C GLN A 208 4.65 -22.27 -12.74
N ALA A 209 3.46 -21.69 -12.88
CA ALA A 209 2.23 -22.40 -13.24
C ALA A 209 2.16 -22.66 -14.76
N VAL A 210 1.42 -23.70 -15.15
CA VAL A 210 1.25 -24.08 -16.57
C VAL A 210 0.31 -23.12 -17.32
N HIS A 211 -0.53 -22.39 -16.61
CA HIS A 211 -1.52 -21.46 -17.19
C HIS A 211 -1.26 -20.04 -16.72
N HIS A 212 -1.35 -19.08 -17.63
CA HIS A 212 -1.31 -17.65 -17.35
C HIS A 212 -2.74 -17.10 -17.21
N THR A 213 -2.94 -16.24 -16.20
CA THR A 213 -4.23 -15.54 -16.01
C THR A 213 -4.22 -14.13 -16.61
N GLY A 214 -3.03 -13.61 -16.95
CA GLY A 214 -2.82 -12.27 -17.49
C GLY A 214 -1.74 -12.22 -18.57
N THR A 215 -1.30 -11.02 -18.90
CA THR A 215 -0.40 -10.70 -20.02
C THR A 215 0.93 -10.09 -19.59
N GLY A 216 1.21 -10.08 -18.27
CA GLY A 216 2.42 -9.50 -17.69
C GLY A 216 3.71 -10.27 -18.03
N TRP A 217 4.85 -9.66 -17.71
CA TRP A 217 6.17 -10.25 -17.96
C TRP A 217 6.50 -11.44 -17.03
N ALA A 218 5.90 -11.48 -15.82
CA ALA A 218 6.09 -12.59 -14.91
C ALA A 218 5.01 -13.66 -15.12
N PHE A 219 5.41 -14.92 -15.01
CA PHE A 219 4.48 -16.05 -15.05
C PHE A 219 3.74 -16.19 -13.73
N ASP A 220 2.49 -16.67 -13.79
CA ASP A 220 1.77 -17.07 -12.59
C ASP A 220 2.52 -18.22 -11.90
N THR A 221 2.56 -18.19 -10.56
CA THR A 221 3.25 -19.20 -9.76
C THR A 221 2.30 -19.80 -8.72
N ASP A 222 2.73 -20.89 -8.09
CA ASP A 222 1.99 -21.50 -6.98
C ASP A 222 1.90 -20.57 -5.75
N ALA A 223 2.85 -19.64 -5.60
CA ALA A 223 2.85 -18.63 -4.53
C ALA A 223 2.10 -17.33 -4.94
N VAL A 224 2.08 -16.98 -6.23
CA VAL A 224 1.42 -15.78 -6.78
C VAL A 224 0.65 -16.19 -8.03
N GLY A 225 -0.56 -16.70 -7.87
CA GLY A 225 -1.39 -17.27 -8.93
C GLY A 225 -1.95 -16.26 -9.95
N ASP A 226 -1.71 -14.97 -9.74
CA ASP A 226 -2.12 -13.86 -10.59
C ASP A 226 -0.93 -12.96 -10.99
N ALA A 227 0.30 -13.46 -10.90
CA ALA A 227 1.51 -12.69 -11.18
C ALA A 227 1.47 -12.00 -12.54
N SER A 228 0.99 -12.69 -13.58
CA SER A 228 0.87 -12.15 -14.93
C SER A 228 -0.18 -11.04 -15.08
N ARG A 229 -1.06 -10.83 -14.11
CA ARG A 229 -2.02 -9.71 -14.08
C ARG A 229 -1.44 -8.46 -13.43
N ILE A 230 -0.47 -8.60 -12.53
CA ILE A 230 0.09 -7.51 -11.71
C ILE A 230 1.50 -7.10 -12.11
N THR A 231 2.06 -7.67 -13.18
CA THR A 231 3.40 -7.39 -13.69
C THR A 231 3.34 -6.92 -15.14
N PRO A 232 2.91 -5.67 -15.40
CA PRO A 232 2.83 -5.16 -16.78
C PRO A 232 4.19 -5.27 -17.47
N PRO A 233 4.23 -5.41 -18.80
CA PRO A 233 5.48 -5.36 -19.55
C PRO A 233 6.24 -4.07 -19.24
N VAL A 234 7.57 -4.15 -19.15
CA VAL A 234 8.44 -3.00 -18.87
C VAL A 234 9.25 -2.65 -20.11
N ARG A 235 9.37 -1.36 -20.36
CA ARG A 235 10.00 -0.78 -21.54
C ARG A 235 11.51 -0.66 -21.43
N ASN A 236 12.23 -0.77 -22.57
CA ASN A 236 13.64 -0.44 -22.66
C ASN A 236 13.85 1.09 -22.67
N PRO A 237 14.64 1.67 -21.75
CA PRO A 237 14.89 3.12 -21.67
C PRO A 237 15.46 3.75 -22.96
N ASP A 238 16.09 2.94 -23.81
CA ASP A 238 16.72 3.41 -25.07
C ASP A 238 15.73 3.62 -26.22
N SER A 239 14.47 3.20 -26.06
CA SER A 239 13.45 3.34 -27.11
C SER A 239 12.36 4.35 -26.67
N ARG A 240 12.37 5.55 -27.28
CA ARG A 240 11.40 6.63 -27.03
C ARG A 240 10.30 6.66 -28.08
N PRO A 241 9.04 6.47 -27.74
CA PRO A 241 7.92 6.64 -28.69
C PRO A 241 7.12 7.93 -28.52
N GLY A 242 7.48 8.80 -27.57
CA GLY A 242 6.85 10.11 -27.48
C GLY A 242 5.70 10.24 -26.48
N HIS A 243 5.43 9.25 -25.62
CA HIS A 243 4.47 9.44 -24.53
C HIS A 243 5.02 10.44 -23.51
N ASP A 244 4.23 11.43 -23.19
CA ASP A 244 4.50 12.41 -22.15
C ASP A 244 3.26 12.60 -21.25
N ILE A 245 3.48 13.25 -20.12
CA ILE A 245 2.45 13.52 -19.13
C ILE A 245 2.45 14.97 -18.72
N SER A 246 1.28 15.59 -18.63
CA SER A 246 1.05 16.89 -18.00
C SER A 246 0.43 16.69 -16.62
N ILE A 247 0.82 17.52 -15.64
CA ILE A 247 0.28 17.50 -14.29
C ILE A 247 -0.05 18.92 -13.85
N SER A 248 -1.28 19.09 -13.36
CA SER A 248 -1.76 20.31 -12.74
C SER A 248 -2.46 20.03 -11.41
N VAL A 249 -2.25 20.90 -10.42
CA VAL A 249 -2.84 20.75 -9.08
C VAL A 249 -3.41 22.08 -8.61
N ASP A 250 -4.71 22.13 -8.34
CA ASP A 250 -5.36 23.23 -7.65
C ASP A 250 -5.39 22.95 -6.16
N LEU A 251 -4.86 23.86 -5.34
CA LEU A 251 -4.63 23.69 -3.92
C LEU A 251 -5.43 24.68 -3.08
N ASP A 252 -6.16 24.16 -2.10
CA ASP A 252 -6.70 24.87 -0.96
C ASP A 252 -6.45 24.00 0.29
N ALA A 253 -5.33 24.24 0.96
CA ALA A 253 -4.89 23.37 2.05
C ALA A 253 -5.65 23.62 3.37
N GLY A 254 -6.37 24.76 3.49
CA GLY A 254 -7.02 25.15 4.73
C GLY A 254 -6.08 25.74 5.78
N PHE A 255 -4.87 26.06 5.38
CA PHE A 255 -3.85 26.77 6.16
C PHE A 255 -3.05 27.71 5.27
N GLU A 256 -2.31 28.64 5.89
CA GLU A 256 -1.42 29.53 5.16
C GLU A 256 -0.16 28.81 4.64
N PHE A 257 0.18 29.03 3.36
CA PHE A 257 1.29 28.35 2.72
C PHE A 257 2.65 28.96 3.11
N GLY A 258 3.55 28.17 3.66
CA GLY A 258 4.96 28.50 3.84
C GLY A 258 5.79 28.27 2.57
N SER A 259 5.76 27.06 2.03
CA SER A 259 6.40 26.73 0.75
C SER A 259 5.68 25.60 0.03
N ILE A 260 5.78 25.59 -1.30
CA ILE A 260 5.25 24.51 -2.15
C ILE A 260 6.42 24.09 -3.06
N LYS A 261 6.81 22.82 -3.00
CA LYS A 261 7.96 22.26 -3.73
C LYS A 261 7.68 20.87 -4.24
N SER A 262 8.22 20.52 -5.38
CA SER A 262 8.31 19.12 -5.78
C SER A 262 9.74 18.62 -5.61
N VAL A 263 9.88 17.44 -5.00
CA VAL A 263 11.19 16.78 -4.81
C VAL A 263 11.64 16.01 -6.04
N SER A 264 10.73 15.80 -6.98
CA SER A 264 10.98 14.98 -8.16
C SER A 264 10.98 15.76 -9.49
N HIS A 265 10.29 16.90 -9.57
CA HIS A 265 10.10 17.67 -10.81
C HIS A 265 10.22 19.17 -10.58
N GLU A 266 10.58 19.91 -11.61
CA GLU A 266 10.48 21.37 -11.60
C GLU A 266 9.03 21.81 -11.79
N ILE A 267 8.55 22.72 -10.95
CA ILE A 267 7.17 23.19 -10.95
C ILE A 267 7.06 24.71 -11.02
N THR A 268 5.94 25.17 -11.54
CA THR A 268 5.50 26.58 -11.47
C THR A 268 4.31 26.69 -10.51
N VAL A 269 4.37 27.64 -9.58
CA VAL A 269 3.30 27.90 -8.62
C VAL A 269 2.71 29.28 -8.88
N ARG A 270 1.38 29.33 -9.12
CA ARG A 270 0.62 30.58 -9.32
C ARG A 270 -0.34 30.79 -8.16
N ASN A 271 -0.47 32.03 -7.73
CA ASN A 271 -1.46 32.45 -6.73
C ASN A 271 -2.81 32.70 -7.41
N LEU A 272 -3.86 31.99 -6.98
CA LEU A 272 -5.23 32.17 -7.47
C LEU A 272 -6.08 33.14 -6.61
N GLY A 273 -5.51 33.65 -5.50
CA GLY A 273 -6.26 34.40 -4.48
C GLY A 273 -6.95 33.49 -3.46
N ASP A 274 -7.52 34.10 -2.43
CA ASP A 274 -8.34 33.43 -1.37
C ASP A 274 -7.63 32.19 -0.75
N GLY A 275 -6.32 32.27 -0.52
CA GLY A 275 -5.56 31.14 0.04
C GLY A 275 -5.29 30.00 -0.94
N ARG A 276 -5.69 30.12 -2.22
CA ARG A 276 -5.53 29.04 -3.22
C ARG A 276 -4.30 29.21 -4.09
N ARG A 277 -3.76 28.07 -4.54
CA ARG A 277 -2.60 28.01 -5.45
C ARG A 277 -2.88 27.06 -6.60
N HIS A 278 -2.28 27.34 -7.72
CA HIS A 278 -2.22 26.44 -8.88
C HIS A 278 -0.77 26.04 -9.12
N VAL A 279 -0.54 24.73 -9.25
CA VAL A 279 0.79 24.14 -9.48
C VAL A 279 0.76 23.38 -10.79
N GLU A 280 1.77 23.57 -11.62
CA GLU A 280 1.95 22.85 -12.88
C GLU A 280 3.42 22.50 -13.10
N LEU A 281 3.71 21.53 -13.96
CA LEU A 281 5.07 21.23 -14.39
C LEU A 281 5.66 22.45 -15.11
N ALA A 282 6.89 22.86 -14.77
CA ALA A 282 7.53 24.05 -15.36
C ALA A 282 7.75 23.90 -16.88
N SER A 283 8.00 22.69 -17.35
CA SER A 283 8.14 22.36 -18.77
C SER A 283 6.80 22.13 -19.50
N GLY A 284 5.67 22.15 -18.79
CA GLY A 284 4.36 21.74 -19.27
C GLY A 284 4.17 20.24 -19.28
N THR A 285 5.12 19.47 -19.79
CA THR A 285 5.09 17.99 -19.82
C THR A 285 6.39 17.37 -19.33
N THR A 286 6.34 16.10 -18.94
CA THR A 286 7.51 15.28 -18.58
C THR A 286 7.32 13.84 -19.02
N ILE A 287 8.40 13.05 -18.92
CA ILE A 287 8.36 11.60 -19.14
C ILE A 287 7.90 10.95 -17.85
N PRO A 288 6.89 10.05 -17.86
CA PRO A 288 6.37 9.39 -16.65
C PRO A 288 7.27 8.23 -16.17
N ASN A 289 8.55 8.49 -15.90
CA ASN A 289 9.54 7.50 -15.47
C ASN A 289 9.97 7.63 -14.01
N LYS A 290 9.38 8.55 -13.26
CA LYS A 290 9.54 8.74 -11.82
C LYS A 290 8.30 9.41 -11.25
N ASP A 291 7.89 9.02 -10.05
CA ASP A 291 6.71 9.55 -9.39
C ASP A 291 6.77 11.07 -9.20
N PHE A 292 5.63 11.72 -9.36
CA PHE A 292 5.48 13.13 -9.02
C PHE A 292 5.18 13.24 -7.53
N VAL A 293 6.04 13.97 -6.80
CA VAL A 293 5.90 14.18 -5.36
C VAL A 293 5.84 15.67 -5.09
N LEU A 294 4.74 16.15 -4.50
CA LEU A 294 4.52 17.52 -4.10
C LEU A 294 4.46 17.64 -2.58
N GLU A 295 5.31 18.51 -2.03
CA GLU A 295 5.33 18.87 -0.61
C GLU A 295 4.78 20.29 -0.42
N ILE A 296 3.77 20.41 0.44
CA ILE A 296 3.06 21.65 0.74
C ILE A 296 3.29 21.96 2.22
N GLN A 297 4.22 22.85 2.50
CA GLN A 297 4.58 23.22 3.86
C GLN A 297 3.62 24.29 4.39
N GLN A 298 3.13 24.11 5.63
CA GLN A 298 2.42 25.13 6.38
C GLN A 298 3.34 26.33 6.70
N ALA A 299 2.82 27.54 6.68
CA ALA A 299 3.52 28.72 7.20
C ALA A 299 3.75 28.60 8.71
N GLU A 300 4.68 29.39 9.23
CA GLU A 300 4.90 29.44 10.68
C GLU A 300 3.66 29.95 11.39
N SER A 301 3.08 29.10 12.24
CA SER A 301 1.91 29.42 13.06
C SER A 301 2.13 28.99 14.51
N ALA A 302 1.77 29.86 15.45
CA ALA A 302 1.83 29.59 16.88
C ALA A 302 0.50 29.01 17.42
N GLN A 303 -0.54 28.98 16.60
CA GLN A 303 -1.88 28.46 16.96
C GLN A 303 -2.28 27.37 15.97
N PRO A 304 -3.14 26.43 16.38
CA PRO A 304 -3.75 25.50 15.45
C PRO A 304 -4.52 26.23 14.35
N GLU A 305 -4.34 25.82 13.10
CA GLU A 305 -5.13 26.32 11.97
C GLU A 305 -6.25 25.34 11.68
N THR A 306 -7.47 25.84 11.51
CA THR A 306 -8.65 24.99 11.32
C THR A 306 -9.43 25.41 10.08
N ALA A 307 -9.91 24.45 9.31
CA ALA A 307 -10.67 24.68 8.08
C ALA A 307 -11.87 23.75 7.97
N LEU A 308 -12.96 24.28 7.43
CA LEU A 308 -14.17 23.52 7.09
C LEU A 308 -14.42 23.60 5.58
N PHE A 309 -14.36 22.47 4.91
CA PHE A 309 -14.68 22.32 3.49
C PHE A 309 -16.04 21.63 3.33
N LEU A 310 -16.83 22.11 2.38
CA LEU A 310 -18.15 21.58 2.10
C LEU A 310 -18.24 21.05 0.67
N SER A 311 -19.01 19.98 0.51
CA SER A 311 -19.33 19.38 -0.79
C SER A 311 -20.85 19.14 -0.87
N PRO A 312 -21.63 20.08 -1.41
CA PRO A 312 -23.06 19.90 -1.60
C PRO A 312 -23.34 18.96 -2.77
N ASP A 313 -24.17 17.94 -2.54
CA ASP A 313 -24.69 17.07 -3.61
C ASP A 313 -26.06 17.56 -4.05
N SER A 314 -26.13 18.13 -5.25
CA SER A 314 -27.37 18.64 -5.82
C SER A 314 -28.38 17.54 -6.15
N SER A 315 -27.95 16.29 -6.31
CA SER A 315 -28.82 15.17 -6.66
C SER A 315 -29.61 14.65 -5.46
N SER A 316 -28.98 14.58 -4.29
CA SER A 316 -29.61 14.13 -3.04
C SER A 316 -30.10 15.29 -2.16
N GLY A 317 -29.57 16.50 -2.36
CA GLY A 317 -29.79 17.65 -1.49
C GLY A 317 -29.03 17.60 -0.16
N GLU A 318 -28.18 16.59 0.02
CA GLU A 318 -27.29 16.41 1.17
C GLU A 318 -26.02 17.25 0.99
N THR A 319 -25.32 17.53 2.07
CA THR A 319 -24.01 18.19 2.03
C THR A 319 -23.01 17.39 2.84
N TYR A 320 -21.86 17.14 2.28
CA TYR A 320 -20.75 16.47 2.97
C TYR A 320 -19.76 17.53 3.44
N PHE A 321 -19.05 17.24 4.53
CA PHE A 321 -18.02 18.14 5.02
C PHE A 321 -16.74 17.41 5.39
N LEU A 322 -15.64 18.14 5.26
CA LEU A 322 -14.33 17.81 5.79
C LEU A 322 -13.92 18.93 6.72
N LEU A 323 -13.76 18.64 8.01
CA LEU A 323 -13.15 19.52 8.99
C LEU A 323 -11.72 19.06 9.25
N SER A 324 -10.78 19.97 9.07
CA SER A 324 -9.36 19.72 9.34
C SER A 324 -8.86 20.70 10.40
N ALA A 325 -8.05 20.23 11.35
CA ALA A 325 -7.27 21.06 12.25
C ALA A 325 -5.80 20.65 12.16
N PHE A 326 -4.96 21.62 11.84
CA PHE A 326 -3.52 21.44 11.68
C PHE A 326 -2.81 21.94 12.93
N PRO A 327 -1.77 21.24 13.40
CA PRO A 327 -1.02 21.66 14.57
C PRO A 327 -0.22 22.93 14.28
N PRO A 328 0.14 23.71 15.32
CA PRO A 328 1.05 24.85 15.16
C PRO A 328 2.44 24.36 14.70
N SER A 329 3.08 25.12 13.84
CA SER A 329 4.43 24.82 13.33
C SER A 329 5.55 25.26 14.28
N VAL A 330 5.28 26.25 15.13
CA VAL A 330 6.21 26.78 16.14
C VAL A 330 5.69 26.39 17.52
N GLN A 331 6.48 25.64 18.28
CA GLN A 331 6.08 25.22 19.63
C GLN A 331 6.22 26.35 20.65
N PRO A 332 5.26 26.44 21.57
CA PRO A 332 5.51 26.00 22.91
C PRO A 332 4.35 25.19 23.50
N VAL A 333 4.36 23.88 23.40
CA VAL A 333 3.43 23.09 24.18
C VAL A 333 4.06 22.89 25.55
N LYS A 334 3.46 23.47 26.59
CA LYS A 334 3.77 23.11 27.97
C LYS A 334 3.38 21.64 28.12
N ARG A 335 4.40 20.77 28.28
CA ARG A 335 4.18 19.35 28.52
C ARG A 335 3.31 19.19 29.79
N GLU A 336 2.15 18.60 29.61
CA GLU A 336 1.28 18.27 30.74
C GLU A 336 1.76 16.98 31.40
N PRO A 337 1.53 16.80 32.71
CA PRO A 337 1.81 15.55 33.39
C PRO A 337 0.95 14.42 32.80
N VAL A 338 1.58 13.30 32.48
CA VAL A 338 0.91 12.13 31.92
C VAL A 338 0.91 10.95 32.89
N GLU A 339 -0.13 10.14 32.83
CA GLU A 339 -0.16 8.83 33.43
C GLU A 339 -0.03 7.77 32.34
N MET A 340 1.14 7.15 32.23
CA MET A 340 1.48 6.17 31.22
C MET A 340 1.24 4.75 31.73
N LEU A 341 0.33 4.01 31.12
CA LEU A 341 0.04 2.61 31.42
C LEU A 341 0.53 1.73 30.29
N TYR A 342 1.61 1.01 30.52
CA TYR A 342 2.23 0.13 29.54
C TYR A 342 1.68 -1.28 29.67
N LEU A 343 1.08 -1.82 28.62
CA LEU A 343 0.70 -3.21 28.47
C LEU A 343 1.67 -3.89 27.54
N ILE A 344 2.39 -4.88 28.03
CA ILE A 344 3.35 -5.63 27.23
C ILE A 344 2.94 -7.09 27.12
N ASP A 345 2.77 -7.53 25.88
CA ASP A 345 2.55 -8.93 25.55
C ASP A 345 3.84 -9.73 25.81
N VAL A 346 3.70 -10.79 26.60
CA VAL A 346 4.77 -11.76 26.88
C VAL A 346 4.30 -13.17 26.53
N SER A 347 3.38 -13.32 25.58
CA SER A 347 2.91 -14.61 25.08
C SER A 347 3.98 -15.38 24.31
N GLY A 348 3.70 -16.62 23.95
CA GLY A 348 4.64 -17.50 23.25
C GLY A 348 5.08 -16.99 21.88
N SER A 349 4.20 -16.26 21.13
CA SER A 349 4.52 -15.65 19.85
C SER A 349 5.59 -14.57 19.96
N MET A 350 5.62 -13.86 21.09
CA MET A 350 6.63 -12.85 21.38
C MET A 350 8.06 -13.41 21.58
N ALA A 351 8.23 -14.73 21.62
CA ALA A 351 9.57 -15.32 21.88
C ALA A 351 10.60 -14.94 20.79
N GLY A 352 11.85 -14.76 21.21
CA GLY A 352 12.95 -14.43 20.29
C GLY A 352 13.15 -12.92 20.07
N THR A 353 13.00 -12.46 18.83
CA THR A 353 13.25 -11.05 18.47
C THR A 353 12.16 -10.12 18.98
N SER A 354 10.89 -10.52 18.96
CA SER A 354 9.74 -9.70 19.36
C SER A 354 9.84 -9.23 20.83
N ILE A 355 10.10 -10.14 21.77
CA ILE A 355 10.26 -9.74 23.18
C ILE A 355 11.47 -8.83 23.39
N THR A 356 12.53 -9.02 22.62
CA THR A 356 13.73 -8.16 22.70
C THR A 356 13.41 -6.74 22.21
N GLN A 357 12.67 -6.62 21.12
CA GLN A 357 12.18 -5.33 20.58
C GLN A 357 11.23 -4.66 21.57
N ALA A 358 10.27 -5.40 22.13
CA ALA A 358 9.28 -4.89 23.08
C ALA A 358 9.94 -4.39 24.37
N ARG A 359 10.93 -5.12 24.91
CA ARG A 359 11.73 -4.66 26.07
C ARG A 359 12.48 -3.38 25.74
N ALA A 360 13.15 -3.31 24.58
CA ALA A 360 13.89 -2.13 24.16
C ALA A 360 12.96 -0.91 24.01
N ALA A 361 11.79 -1.10 23.38
CA ALA A 361 10.76 -0.09 23.23
C ALA A 361 10.28 0.44 24.59
N LEU A 362 9.96 -0.46 25.51
CA LEU A 362 9.49 -0.07 26.85
C LEU A 362 10.57 0.59 27.68
N LEU A 363 11.83 0.15 27.60
CA LEU A 363 12.96 0.80 28.26
C LEU A 363 13.15 2.23 27.77
N GLN A 364 13.05 2.47 26.47
CA GLN A 364 13.11 3.82 25.90
C GLN A 364 11.91 4.69 26.35
N ALA A 365 10.72 4.11 26.44
CA ALA A 365 9.55 4.81 26.96
C ALA A 365 9.72 5.24 28.43
N LEU A 366 10.31 4.40 29.27
CA LEU A 366 10.63 4.72 30.66
C LEU A 366 11.65 5.86 30.78
N ASP A 367 12.62 5.94 29.87
CA ASP A 367 13.66 6.99 29.86
C ASP A 367 13.10 8.38 29.50
N ARG A 368 11.93 8.45 28.86
CA ARG A 368 11.25 9.71 28.48
C ARG A 368 10.35 10.29 29.57
N LEU A 369 10.04 9.52 30.62
CA LEU A 369 9.16 9.97 31.69
C LEU A 369 9.78 11.13 32.47
N GLY A 370 9.01 12.19 32.66
CA GLY A 370 9.41 13.34 33.49
C GLY A 370 9.09 13.10 34.98
N PRO A 371 9.69 13.87 35.87
CA PRO A 371 9.54 13.70 37.33
C PRO A 371 8.10 13.90 37.83
N ASN A 372 7.28 14.61 37.06
CA ASN A 372 5.87 14.84 37.39
C ASN A 372 4.93 13.79 36.76
N ASP A 373 5.45 12.85 35.97
CA ASP A 373 4.65 11.80 35.36
C ASP A 373 4.39 10.65 36.32
N ARG A 374 3.38 9.87 35.99
CA ARG A 374 3.09 8.59 36.67
C ARG A 374 3.14 7.48 35.64
N PHE A 375 3.46 6.27 36.06
CA PHE A 375 3.47 5.12 35.18
C PHE A 375 3.08 3.82 35.87
N GLY A 376 2.53 2.90 35.11
CA GLY A 376 2.27 1.51 35.49
C GLY A 376 2.72 0.58 34.37
N ILE A 377 3.12 -0.64 34.72
CA ILE A 377 3.48 -1.69 33.74
C ILE A 377 2.68 -2.93 34.09
N LEU A 378 2.02 -3.50 33.07
CA LEU A 378 1.32 -4.76 33.14
C LEU A 378 1.82 -5.65 32.00
N ALA A 379 2.44 -6.76 32.34
CA ALA A 379 2.80 -7.82 31.41
C ALA A 379 1.67 -8.86 31.34
N PHE A 380 1.32 -9.36 30.15
CA PHE A 380 0.27 -10.36 29.99
C PHE A 380 0.65 -11.48 29.01
N ASN A 381 0.15 -12.65 29.31
CA ASN A 381 0.08 -13.82 28.45
C ASN A 381 -1.28 -14.52 28.65
N HIS A 382 -1.35 -15.76 29.15
CA HIS A 382 -2.60 -16.40 29.63
C HIS A 382 -3.03 -15.86 31.01
N GLN A 383 -2.22 -15.02 31.66
CA GLN A 383 -2.47 -14.29 32.90
C GLN A 383 -1.87 -12.89 32.73
N TYR A 384 -2.08 -12.00 33.70
CA TYR A 384 -1.40 -10.72 33.74
C TYR A 384 -0.68 -10.51 35.06
N TYR A 385 0.42 -9.76 34.97
CA TYR A 385 1.33 -9.47 36.08
C TYR A 385 1.61 -7.97 36.14
N GLU A 386 1.31 -7.35 37.25
CA GLU A 386 1.57 -5.91 37.42
C GLU A 386 2.94 -5.66 38.11
N PHE A 387 3.64 -4.65 37.61
CA PHE A 387 4.84 -4.12 38.29
C PHE A 387 4.49 -3.54 39.67
N ALA A 388 3.36 -2.81 39.75
CA ALA A 388 2.81 -2.28 40.99
C ALA A 388 1.26 -2.20 40.86
N PRO A 389 0.51 -2.35 42.00
CA PRO A 389 -0.95 -2.32 41.99
C PRO A 389 -1.52 -0.99 41.48
N GLU A 390 -0.84 0.12 41.74
CA GLU A 390 -1.22 1.47 41.35
C GLU A 390 -0.08 2.13 40.56
N PRO A 391 -0.39 3.06 39.64
CA PRO A 391 0.64 3.81 38.93
C PRO A 391 1.53 4.59 39.91
N LEU A 392 2.85 4.45 39.71
CA LEU A 392 3.88 5.09 40.56
C LEU A 392 4.32 6.42 39.93
N THR A 393 4.84 7.33 40.75
CA THR A 393 5.54 8.52 40.28
C THR A 393 6.84 8.13 39.57
N ALA A 394 7.24 8.83 38.52
CA ALA A 394 8.44 8.57 37.74
C ALA A 394 9.71 9.07 38.45
N SER A 395 9.91 8.64 39.71
CA SER A 395 11.14 8.90 40.44
C SER A 395 12.28 8.01 39.94
N SER A 396 13.53 8.42 40.17
CA SER A 396 14.73 7.64 39.79
C SER A 396 14.69 6.21 40.29
N ASP A 397 14.24 6.00 41.55
CA ASP A 397 14.19 4.68 42.19
C ASP A 397 13.10 3.80 41.55
N ASN A 398 11.91 4.37 41.27
CA ASN A 398 10.82 3.66 40.62
C ASN A 398 11.16 3.29 39.16
N ILE A 399 11.81 4.21 38.42
CA ILE A 399 12.31 3.93 37.08
C ILE A 399 13.37 2.84 37.08
N ALA A 400 14.34 2.88 38.02
CA ALA A 400 15.36 1.83 38.14
C ALA A 400 14.74 0.45 38.43
N ALA A 401 13.77 0.39 39.35
CA ALA A 401 13.04 -0.85 39.62
C ALA A 401 12.24 -1.36 38.44
N ALA A 402 11.57 -0.44 37.72
CA ALA A 402 10.80 -0.77 36.48
C ALA A 402 11.71 -1.30 35.36
N ARG A 403 12.89 -0.69 35.16
CA ARG A 403 13.89 -1.17 34.21
C ARG A 403 14.34 -2.60 34.55
N HIS A 404 14.57 -2.89 35.82
CA HIS A 404 14.90 -4.24 36.28
C HIS A 404 13.75 -5.22 35.98
N PHE A 405 12.50 -4.84 36.26
CA PHE A 405 11.33 -5.66 35.96
C PHE A 405 11.24 -5.96 34.45
N VAL A 406 11.32 -4.93 33.58
CA VAL A 406 11.25 -5.07 32.13
C VAL A 406 12.36 -5.97 31.57
N GLN A 407 13.59 -5.85 32.06
CA GLN A 407 14.73 -6.66 31.61
C GLN A 407 14.54 -8.16 31.89
N HIS A 408 13.74 -8.52 32.89
CA HIS A 408 13.48 -9.91 33.27
C HIS A 408 12.15 -10.48 32.77
N LEU A 409 11.40 -9.75 31.92
CA LEU A 409 10.21 -10.30 31.28
C LEU A 409 10.62 -11.42 30.32
N GLU A 410 9.97 -12.55 30.40
CA GLU A 410 10.19 -13.70 29.53
C GLU A 410 8.91 -14.04 28.76
N ALA A 411 9.05 -14.39 27.48
CA ALA A 411 7.92 -14.75 26.64
C ALA A 411 7.53 -16.22 26.81
N GLY A 412 6.24 -16.50 26.94
CA GLY A 412 5.69 -17.85 27.02
C GLY A 412 4.20 -17.88 27.38
N GLY A 413 3.54 -18.99 27.08
CA GLY A 413 2.10 -19.17 27.31
C GLY A 413 1.21 -18.70 26.17
N GLY A 414 -0.11 -18.70 26.42
CA GLY A 414 -1.12 -18.19 25.49
C GLY A 414 -1.26 -16.67 25.55
N THR A 415 -2.24 -16.09 24.83
CA THR A 415 -2.45 -14.64 24.73
C THR A 415 -3.87 -14.29 25.16
N GLU A 416 -4.04 -13.77 26.38
CA GLU A 416 -5.32 -13.32 26.96
C GLU A 416 -5.31 -11.79 27.14
N MET A 417 -5.38 -11.04 26.03
CA MET A 417 -5.30 -9.59 26.01
C MET A 417 -6.49 -8.90 26.66
N LEU A 418 -7.73 -9.39 26.42
CA LEU A 418 -8.95 -8.74 26.87
C LEU A 418 -9.04 -8.55 28.38
N PRO A 419 -8.75 -9.54 29.23
CA PRO A 419 -8.74 -9.36 30.69
C PRO A 419 -7.69 -8.31 31.15
N ALA A 420 -6.49 -8.32 30.56
CA ALA A 420 -5.42 -7.37 30.84
C ALA A 420 -5.84 -5.93 30.48
N LEU A 421 -6.42 -5.76 29.30
CA LEU A 421 -6.88 -4.47 28.79
C LEU A 421 -8.04 -3.92 29.64
N LEU A 422 -9.04 -4.74 29.98
CA LEU A 422 -10.15 -4.37 30.87
C LEU A 422 -9.63 -3.95 32.25
N HIS A 423 -8.68 -4.68 32.80
CA HIS A 423 -8.09 -4.36 34.11
C HIS A 423 -7.46 -2.96 34.10
N VAL A 424 -6.70 -2.62 33.07
CA VAL A 424 -6.06 -1.29 32.95
C VAL A 424 -7.08 -0.18 32.72
N MET A 425 -8.07 -0.40 31.85
CA MET A 425 -9.10 0.61 31.54
C MET A 425 -10.02 0.92 32.70
N THR A 426 -10.27 -0.05 33.59
CA THR A 426 -11.18 0.12 34.73
C THR A 426 -10.51 0.66 35.97
N LYS A 427 -9.19 0.85 35.97
CA LYS A 427 -8.48 1.53 37.07
C LYS A 427 -8.98 2.98 37.22
N PRO A 428 -9.15 3.48 38.47
CA PRO A 428 -9.52 4.88 38.70
C PRO A 428 -8.56 5.85 38.00
N GLU A 429 -9.11 6.87 37.33
CA GLU A 429 -8.29 7.91 36.70
C GLU A 429 -7.67 8.82 37.77
N THR A 430 -6.38 9.15 37.59
CA THR A 430 -5.70 10.10 38.50
C THR A 430 -6.03 11.53 38.04
N SER A 431 -6.67 12.32 38.90
CA SER A 431 -7.02 13.71 38.58
C SER A 431 -5.78 14.54 38.26
N GLY A 432 -5.86 15.35 37.19
CA GLY A 432 -4.77 16.23 36.75
C GLY A 432 -3.72 15.55 35.87
N TYR A 433 -3.96 14.31 35.42
CA TYR A 433 -3.11 13.59 34.49
C TYR A 433 -3.88 13.20 33.23
N LEU A 434 -3.19 13.28 32.09
CA LEU A 434 -3.69 12.71 30.85
C LEU A 434 -3.30 11.22 30.83
N ARG A 435 -4.30 10.33 30.89
CA ARG A 435 -4.04 8.88 30.86
C ARG A 435 -3.80 8.38 29.46
N ASN A 436 -2.65 7.78 29.23
CA ASN A 436 -2.23 7.15 28.00
C ASN A 436 -1.93 5.67 28.24
N ILE A 437 -2.55 4.78 27.46
CA ILE A 437 -2.31 3.34 27.48
C ILE A 437 -1.46 3.02 26.25
N VAL A 438 -0.33 2.37 26.43
CA VAL A 438 0.55 1.91 25.34
C VAL A 438 0.60 0.40 25.35
N LEU A 439 0.03 -0.22 24.31
CA LEU A 439 0.00 -1.66 24.15
C LEU A 439 1.11 -2.09 23.19
N LEU A 440 1.98 -3.00 23.62
CA LEU A 440 3.05 -3.60 22.82
C LEU A 440 2.71 -5.08 22.59
N THR A 441 2.49 -5.51 21.36
CA THR A 441 2.08 -6.89 21.01
C THR A 441 2.48 -7.24 19.59
N ASP A 442 2.73 -8.52 19.31
CA ASP A 442 2.77 -9.06 17.95
C ASP A 442 1.44 -9.74 17.57
N GLY A 443 0.46 -9.69 18.49
CA GLY A 443 -0.72 -10.53 18.62
C GLY A 443 -1.57 -10.74 17.40
N ASP A 444 -1.79 -12.00 17.10
CA ASP A 444 -2.89 -12.48 16.30
C ASP A 444 -3.92 -13.09 17.26
N LEU A 445 -5.11 -12.48 17.35
CA LEU A 445 -6.18 -12.86 18.29
C LEU A 445 -7.47 -13.13 17.53
N GLY A 446 -8.18 -14.19 17.93
CA GLY A 446 -9.47 -14.54 17.33
C GLY A 446 -10.70 -13.87 17.98
N ASN A 447 -10.52 -13.00 18.99
CA ASN A 447 -11.60 -12.35 19.74
C ASN A 447 -11.61 -10.82 19.58
N GLU A 448 -11.25 -10.33 18.41
CA GLU A 448 -11.13 -8.91 18.06
C GLU A 448 -12.39 -8.11 18.37
N GLU A 449 -13.56 -8.65 18.08
CA GLU A 449 -14.87 -8.05 18.34
C GLU A 449 -15.08 -7.70 19.83
N GLN A 450 -14.73 -8.63 20.72
CA GLN A 450 -14.86 -8.40 22.16
C GLN A 450 -13.92 -7.31 22.63
N ILE A 451 -12.71 -7.23 22.07
CA ILE A 451 -11.73 -6.19 22.36
C ILE A 451 -12.26 -4.82 21.92
N PHE A 452 -12.78 -4.70 20.70
CA PHE A 452 -13.32 -3.44 20.19
C PHE A 452 -14.55 -2.97 21.00
N SER A 453 -15.43 -3.88 21.35
CA SER A 453 -16.58 -3.60 22.20
C SER A 453 -16.14 -3.13 23.59
N ALA A 454 -15.13 -3.77 24.19
CA ALA A 454 -14.59 -3.39 25.49
C ALA A 454 -13.94 -2.00 25.45
N LEU A 455 -13.18 -1.67 24.41
CA LEU A 455 -12.59 -0.35 24.19
C LEU A 455 -13.65 0.74 24.11
N ARG A 456 -14.69 0.53 23.30
CA ARG A 456 -15.78 1.50 23.17
C ARG A 456 -16.51 1.74 24.49
N ALA A 457 -16.69 0.71 25.32
CA ALA A 457 -17.43 0.79 26.55
C ALA A 457 -16.63 1.33 27.74
N ASN A 458 -15.32 1.01 27.84
CA ASN A 458 -14.57 1.16 29.08
C ASN A 458 -13.38 2.11 29.01
N LEU A 459 -12.96 2.58 27.82
CA LEU A 459 -11.75 3.41 27.70
C LEU A 459 -11.85 4.77 28.40
N GLY A 460 -13.06 5.32 28.57
CA GLY A 460 -13.30 6.59 29.28
C GLY A 460 -12.57 7.78 28.65
N GLY A 461 -11.85 8.52 29.45
CA GLY A 461 -10.98 9.64 29.09
C GLY A 461 -9.60 9.24 28.57
N ALA A 462 -9.19 7.98 28.72
CA ALA A 462 -7.87 7.52 28.32
C ALA A 462 -7.66 7.46 26.79
N ARG A 463 -6.40 7.45 26.36
CA ARG A 463 -5.97 7.22 24.97
C ARG A 463 -5.26 5.88 24.89
N LEU A 464 -5.46 5.15 23.78
CA LEU A 464 -4.78 3.88 23.54
C LEU A 464 -3.90 3.98 22.30
N TYR A 465 -2.61 3.79 22.50
CA TYR A 465 -1.60 3.69 21.46
C TYR A 465 -1.20 2.25 21.31
N THR A 466 -1.03 1.78 20.08
CA THR A 466 -0.63 0.40 19.81
C THR A 466 0.72 0.35 19.11
N VAL A 467 1.60 -0.51 19.59
CA VAL A 467 2.90 -0.79 19.02
C VAL A 467 2.91 -2.25 18.58
N ALA A 468 2.81 -2.45 17.27
CA ALA A 468 2.91 -3.76 16.66
C ALA A 468 4.36 -4.16 16.49
N ILE A 469 4.74 -5.31 17.05
CA ILE A 469 6.11 -5.80 17.14
C ILE A 469 6.32 -6.97 16.19
N GLY A 470 7.49 -7.02 15.53
CA GLY A 470 7.90 -8.15 14.68
C GLY A 470 7.61 -8.00 13.20
N SER A 471 7.96 -9.02 12.42
CA SER A 471 7.93 -8.98 10.95
C SER A 471 6.53 -9.17 10.32
N ALA A 472 5.58 -9.75 11.06
CA ALA A 472 4.23 -10.04 10.57
C ALA A 472 3.16 -9.91 11.66
N PRO A 473 3.03 -8.74 12.31
CA PRO A 473 2.01 -8.54 13.33
C PRO A 473 0.63 -8.34 12.71
N ASN A 474 -0.43 -8.49 13.52
CA ASN A 474 -1.79 -8.18 13.09
C ASN A 474 -2.00 -6.64 12.98
N PHE A 475 -1.65 -6.07 11.84
CA PHE A 475 -1.79 -4.63 11.57
C PHE A 475 -3.22 -4.14 11.68
N PHE A 476 -4.18 -4.96 11.26
CA PHE A 476 -5.60 -4.61 11.33
C PHE A 476 -6.05 -4.40 12.77
N LEU A 477 -5.80 -5.39 13.64
CA LEU A 477 -6.16 -5.30 15.06
C LEU A 477 -5.50 -4.09 15.72
N ALA A 478 -4.18 -3.94 15.56
CA ALA A 478 -3.42 -2.86 16.18
C ALA A 478 -3.89 -1.47 15.71
N SER A 479 -4.09 -1.29 14.40
CA SER A 479 -4.58 -0.03 13.83
C SER A 479 -5.99 0.32 14.31
N LYS A 480 -6.92 -0.66 14.34
CA LYS A 480 -8.30 -0.44 14.80
C LYS A 480 -8.38 -0.16 16.30
N MET A 481 -7.58 -0.84 17.12
CA MET A 481 -7.51 -0.55 18.56
C MET A 481 -7.04 0.90 18.80
N ALA A 482 -6.00 1.36 18.08
CA ALA A 482 -5.54 2.74 18.16
C ALA A 482 -6.63 3.73 17.72
N GLN A 483 -7.33 3.46 16.62
CA GLN A 483 -8.42 4.29 16.11
C GLN A 483 -9.56 4.42 17.13
N PHE A 484 -10.04 3.31 17.71
CA PHE A 484 -11.06 3.36 18.77
C PHE A 484 -10.55 3.99 20.06
N GLY A 485 -9.24 3.87 20.28
CA GLY A 485 -8.52 4.44 21.41
C GLY A 485 -8.19 5.92 21.31
N ARG A 486 -8.52 6.61 20.22
CA ARG A 486 -8.12 8.01 19.96
C ARG A 486 -6.62 8.25 19.94
N GLY A 487 -5.82 7.19 19.80
CA GLY A 487 -4.37 7.22 19.71
C GLY A 487 -3.89 6.90 18.31
N THR A 488 -2.62 6.52 18.23
CA THR A 488 -1.95 6.17 16.96
C THR A 488 -1.41 4.76 16.99
N PHE A 489 -1.20 4.20 15.81
CA PHE A 489 -0.57 2.91 15.57
C PHE A 489 0.89 3.11 15.15
N THR A 490 1.79 2.30 15.69
CA THR A 490 3.22 2.28 15.36
C THR A 490 3.66 0.85 15.07
N HIS A 491 4.47 0.63 14.04
CA HIS A 491 5.05 -0.67 13.73
C HIS A 491 6.56 -0.66 13.95
N ILE A 492 7.09 -1.72 14.55
CA ILE A 492 8.51 -1.97 14.77
C ILE A 492 8.85 -3.35 14.17
N ALA A 493 9.38 -3.35 12.95
CA ALA A 493 9.73 -4.58 12.25
C ALA A 493 11.10 -5.14 12.69
N ASP A 494 12.06 -4.28 12.99
CA ASP A 494 13.43 -4.64 13.34
C ASP A 494 13.91 -3.91 14.61
N ILE A 495 14.89 -4.51 15.31
CA ILE A 495 15.48 -3.93 16.53
C ILE A 495 16.16 -2.57 16.25
N GLY A 496 16.69 -2.36 15.05
CA GLY A 496 17.31 -1.10 14.64
C GLY A 496 16.33 0.06 14.52
N GLU A 497 15.04 -0.23 14.29
CA GLU A 497 13.98 0.77 14.13
C GLU A 497 13.37 1.23 15.47
N VAL A 498 13.58 0.47 16.56
CA VAL A 498 12.98 0.76 17.88
C VAL A 498 13.23 2.22 18.29
N GLY A 499 14.46 2.70 18.16
CA GLY A 499 14.85 4.05 18.55
C GLY A 499 14.06 5.12 17.83
N GLN A 500 13.91 5.00 16.52
CA GLN A 500 13.19 5.96 15.68
C GLN A 500 11.68 5.87 15.90
N GLN A 501 11.08 4.69 15.80
CA GLN A 501 9.65 4.49 15.89
C GLN A 501 9.10 4.88 17.27
N MET A 502 9.76 4.45 18.33
CA MET A 502 9.38 4.84 19.70
C MET A 502 9.62 6.34 19.95
N GLY A 503 10.67 6.92 19.38
CA GLY A 503 10.91 8.36 19.43
C GLY A 503 9.72 9.14 18.86
N HIS A 504 9.26 8.80 17.67
CA HIS A 504 8.09 9.44 17.02
C HIS A 504 6.79 9.25 17.82
N LEU A 505 6.53 8.03 18.32
CA LEU A 505 5.36 7.75 19.14
C LEU A 505 5.35 8.59 20.42
N LEU A 506 6.45 8.59 21.16
CA LEU A 506 6.55 9.30 22.45
C LEU A 506 6.48 10.81 22.26
N GLU A 507 7.09 11.38 21.20
CA GLU A 507 6.92 12.78 20.85
C GLU A 507 5.46 13.14 20.56
N THR A 508 4.72 12.25 19.89
CA THR A 508 3.29 12.42 19.64
C THR A 508 2.51 12.42 20.96
N ILE A 509 2.75 11.45 21.84
CA ILE A 509 2.08 11.34 23.15
C ILE A 509 2.35 12.54 24.04
N GLU A 510 3.59 13.03 24.04
CA GLU A 510 4.07 14.13 24.91
C GLU A 510 3.58 15.52 24.46
N SER A 511 3.04 15.61 23.24
CA SER A 511 2.73 16.90 22.59
C SER A 511 1.26 16.99 22.12
N PRO A 512 0.26 16.75 23.01
CA PRO A 512 -1.13 17.00 22.64
C PRO A 512 -1.33 18.52 22.49
N VAL A 513 -1.87 18.92 21.34
CA VAL A 513 -2.17 20.33 21.02
C VAL A 513 -3.60 20.67 21.44
N LEU A 514 -4.56 19.82 21.04
CA LEU A 514 -5.95 19.92 21.47
C LEU A 514 -6.43 18.55 21.95
N THR A 515 -7.01 18.53 23.13
CA THR A 515 -7.60 17.32 23.72
C THR A 515 -9.11 17.47 23.90
N ASP A 516 -9.82 16.35 24.09
CA ASP A 516 -11.26 16.32 24.33
C ASP A 516 -12.09 17.05 23.25
N VAL A 517 -11.69 16.87 21.99
CA VAL A 517 -12.33 17.52 20.85
C VAL A 517 -13.78 17.09 20.72
N LYS A 518 -14.68 18.06 20.59
CA LYS A 518 -16.12 17.86 20.38
C LYS A 518 -16.61 18.78 19.27
N LEU A 519 -17.52 18.27 18.46
CA LEU A 519 -18.24 19.05 17.46
C LEU A 519 -19.70 19.23 17.87
N THR A 520 -20.17 20.44 17.72
CA THR A 520 -21.60 20.75 17.84
C THR A 520 -22.09 21.45 16.59
N PHE A 521 -23.35 21.21 16.22
CA PHE A 521 -23.92 21.67 14.97
C PHE A 521 -25.19 22.45 15.25
N GLU A 522 -25.27 23.67 14.72
CA GLU A 522 -26.41 24.56 14.89
C GLU A 522 -27.07 24.83 13.53
N GLY A 523 -28.40 24.79 13.47
CA GLY A 523 -29.17 25.06 12.24
C GLY A 523 -29.21 23.92 11.21
N VAL A 524 -28.57 22.79 11.48
CA VAL A 524 -28.50 21.62 10.59
C VAL A 524 -28.61 20.32 11.38
N GLU A 525 -29.04 19.26 10.69
CA GLU A 525 -29.01 17.88 11.22
C GLU A 525 -27.85 17.10 10.57
N VAL A 526 -26.93 16.61 11.40
CA VAL A 526 -25.73 15.91 10.98
C VAL A 526 -25.81 14.44 11.39
N THR A 527 -25.37 13.58 10.51
CA THR A 527 -25.32 12.13 10.74
C THR A 527 -24.03 11.56 10.21
N GLU A 528 -23.65 10.38 10.71
CA GLU A 528 -22.52 9.61 10.19
C GLU A 528 -21.22 10.43 10.09
N VAL A 529 -20.76 10.88 11.26
CA VAL A 529 -19.49 11.59 11.43
C VAL A 529 -18.37 10.56 11.64
N TYR A 530 -17.27 10.71 10.92
CA TYR A 530 -16.12 9.80 10.96
C TYR A 530 -14.81 10.55 11.22
N PRO A 531 -13.96 10.06 12.15
CA PRO A 531 -14.21 8.92 13.03
C PRO A 531 -15.36 9.20 13.99
N GLN A 532 -16.07 8.15 14.46
CA GLN A 532 -17.21 8.29 15.38
C GLN A 532 -16.86 9.00 16.69
N ARG A 533 -15.62 8.89 17.14
CA ARG A 533 -15.01 9.69 18.20
C ARG A 533 -13.93 10.57 17.58
N ALA A 534 -14.03 11.88 17.76
CA ALA A 534 -12.98 12.79 17.33
C ALA A 534 -11.66 12.43 18.06
N PRO A 535 -10.54 12.22 17.33
CA PRO A 535 -9.24 12.07 17.95
C PRO A 535 -8.76 13.41 18.54
N ASP A 536 -7.72 13.36 19.35
CA ASP A 536 -7.02 14.56 19.78
C ASP A 536 -6.16 15.12 18.61
N LEU A 537 -5.85 16.40 18.65
CA LEU A 537 -4.87 17.02 17.76
C LEU A 537 -3.50 16.91 18.39
N PHE A 538 -2.58 16.24 17.73
CA PHE A 538 -1.18 16.12 18.15
C PHE A 538 -0.27 16.97 17.26
N LEU A 539 0.90 17.32 17.76
CA LEU A 539 1.84 18.17 17.03
C LEU A 539 2.26 17.63 15.66
N ARG A 540 2.28 16.30 15.52
CA ARG A 540 2.68 15.62 14.25
C ARG A 540 1.52 15.04 13.46
N GLN A 541 0.30 15.14 13.97
CA GLN A 541 -0.86 14.51 13.35
C GLN A 541 -2.04 15.47 13.35
N PRO A 542 -2.55 15.88 12.17
CA PRO A 542 -3.72 16.72 12.07
C PRO A 542 -4.97 15.98 12.50
N LEU A 543 -5.95 16.71 12.95
CA LEU A 543 -7.30 16.23 13.17
C LEU A 543 -8.07 16.30 11.85
N VAL A 544 -8.68 15.20 11.44
CA VAL A 544 -9.50 15.10 10.22
C VAL A 544 -10.83 14.46 10.55
N ILE A 545 -11.92 15.16 10.25
CA ILE A 545 -13.26 14.67 10.51
C ILE A 545 -14.13 14.85 9.26
N TYR A 546 -14.75 13.76 8.83
CA TYR A 546 -15.74 13.74 7.75
C TYR A 546 -17.14 13.60 8.34
N GLY A 547 -18.15 14.23 7.71
CA GLY A 547 -19.52 14.04 8.13
C GLY A 547 -20.51 14.38 7.03
N ARG A 548 -21.79 14.02 7.28
CA ARG A 548 -22.90 14.26 6.38
C ARG A 548 -23.97 15.14 7.05
N ILE A 549 -24.24 16.28 6.45
CA ILE A 549 -25.38 17.13 6.76
C ILE A 549 -26.54 16.65 5.90
N TRP A 550 -27.44 15.95 6.53
CA TRP A 550 -28.57 15.36 5.81
C TRP A 550 -29.75 16.32 5.70
N LYS A 551 -29.83 17.31 6.57
CA LYS A 551 -30.90 18.33 6.55
C LYS A 551 -30.37 19.69 6.98
N GLY A 552 -30.79 20.73 6.26
CA GLY A 552 -30.30 22.10 6.42
C GLY A 552 -29.21 22.43 5.37
N ARG A 553 -29.11 23.72 5.04
CA ARG A 553 -28.17 24.22 4.03
C ARG A 553 -27.26 25.32 4.54
N SER A 554 -27.56 25.90 5.67
CA SER A 554 -26.76 26.90 6.33
C SER A 554 -26.80 26.69 7.84
N GLY A 555 -25.73 26.95 8.51
CA GLY A 555 -25.60 26.71 9.94
C GLY A 555 -24.21 27.04 10.44
N ARG A 556 -23.94 26.57 11.64
CA ARG A 556 -22.62 26.69 12.27
C ARG A 556 -22.13 25.35 12.74
N VAL A 557 -20.86 25.08 12.47
CA VAL A 557 -20.09 24.01 13.12
C VAL A 557 -19.23 24.67 14.18
N ARG A 558 -19.32 24.21 15.41
CA ARG A 558 -18.46 24.66 16.51
C ARG A 558 -17.59 23.49 16.94
N LEU A 559 -16.27 23.68 16.88
CA LEU A 559 -15.28 22.80 17.48
C LEU A 559 -14.92 23.36 18.85
N THR A 560 -15.10 22.54 19.89
CA THR A 560 -14.62 22.81 21.24
C THR A 560 -13.59 21.79 21.65
N ALA A 561 -12.55 22.23 22.35
CA ALA A 561 -11.46 21.40 22.80
C ALA A 561 -10.75 22.01 24.00
N ARG A 562 -9.69 21.38 24.49
CA ARG A 562 -8.78 21.92 25.50
C ARG A 562 -7.39 22.05 24.90
N ALA A 563 -6.78 23.22 25.04
CA ALA A 563 -5.36 23.45 24.74
C ALA A 563 -4.62 23.53 26.10
N GLY A 564 -4.17 22.39 26.58
CA GLY A 564 -3.77 22.26 27.98
C GLY A 564 -4.94 22.54 28.94
N ASP A 565 -4.74 23.45 29.89
CA ASP A 565 -5.79 23.87 30.83
C ASP A 565 -6.76 24.89 30.26
N GLN A 566 -6.50 25.45 29.08
CA GLN A 566 -7.31 26.50 28.48
C GLN A 566 -8.37 25.93 27.54
N PRO A 567 -9.61 26.48 27.54
CA PRO A 567 -10.61 26.14 26.54
C PRO A 567 -10.17 26.66 25.17
N TYR A 568 -10.43 25.87 24.15
CA TYR A 568 -10.24 26.24 22.74
C TYR A 568 -11.57 26.12 22.00
N GLU A 569 -11.92 27.14 21.22
CA GLU A 569 -13.11 27.15 20.40
C GLU A 569 -12.80 27.66 19.00
N ALA A 570 -13.40 27.03 17.99
CA ALA A 570 -13.39 27.50 16.62
C ALA A 570 -14.80 27.35 16.02
N ASP A 571 -15.34 28.46 15.51
CA ASP A 571 -16.67 28.53 14.90
C ASP A 571 -16.56 28.66 13.38
N PHE A 572 -17.35 27.87 12.65
CA PHE A 572 -17.44 27.88 11.20
C PHE A 572 -18.89 28.13 10.79
N ASP A 573 -19.22 29.38 10.43
CA ASP A 573 -20.47 29.69 9.77
C ASP A 573 -20.41 29.28 8.32
N PHE A 574 -21.42 28.59 7.82
CA PHE A 574 -21.44 28.11 6.45
C PHE A 574 -22.80 28.25 5.76
N ASP A 575 -22.76 28.39 4.43
CA ASP A 575 -23.90 28.22 3.53
C ASP A 575 -23.53 27.30 2.39
N ALA A 576 -24.11 26.11 2.34
CA ALA A 576 -23.87 25.12 1.31
C ALA A 576 -24.24 25.61 -0.11
N LYS A 577 -25.01 26.70 -0.24
CA LYS A 577 -25.33 27.29 -1.54
C LYS A 577 -24.14 27.99 -2.20
N THR A 578 -23.17 28.44 -1.40
CA THR A 578 -21.95 29.10 -1.89
C THR A 578 -20.81 28.13 -2.10
N ALA A 579 -20.93 26.92 -1.57
CA ALA A 579 -19.93 25.87 -1.72
C ALA A 579 -20.08 25.13 -3.07
N MET A 580 -18.96 24.71 -3.63
CA MET A 580 -18.94 23.88 -4.83
C MET A 580 -18.81 22.41 -4.47
N PHE A 581 -19.41 21.55 -5.26
CA PHE A 581 -19.25 20.11 -5.13
C PHE A 581 -17.76 19.73 -5.29
N HIS A 582 -17.25 18.94 -4.35
CA HIS A 582 -15.90 18.39 -4.40
C HIS A 582 -15.94 16.87 -4.18
N PRO A 583 -15.67 16.08 -5.23
CA PRO A 583 -15.85 14.63 -5.15
C PRO A 583 -14.96 13.99 -4.07
N GLY A 584 -13.76 14.53 -3.82
CA GLY A 584 -12.86 14.03 -2.78
C GLY A 584 -13.51 13.97 -1.40
N ILE A 585 -14.24 15.01 -0.99
CA ILE A 585 -14.89 15.06 0.32
C ILE A 585 -16.02 14.03 0.43
N THR A 586 -16.90 13.99 -0.58
CA THR A 586 -18.05 13.07 -0.60
C THR A 586 -17.60 11.63 -0.65
N THR A 587 -16.64 11.33 -1.53
CA THR A 587 -16.17 9.95 -1.74
C THR A 587 -15.35 9.45 -0.56
N LEU A 588 -14.48 10.27 0.04
CA LEU A 588 -13.72 9.88 1.24
C LEU A 588 -14.65 9.68 2.44
N TRP A 589 -15.69 10.51 2.62
CA TRP A 589 -16.71 10.22 3.61
C TRP A 589 -17.39 8.86 3.35
N ALA A 590 -17.74 8.58 2.10
CA ALA A 590 -18.40 7.33 1.74
C ALA A 590 -17.46 6.11 1.94
N MET A 591 -16.15 6.27 1.70
CA MET A 591 -15.15 5.24 2.03
C MET A 591 -15.09 4.96 3.54
N LYS A 592 -15.11 6.01 4.39
CA LYS A 592 -15.14 5.83 5.84
C LYS A 592 -16.39 5.08 6.30
N ARG A 593 -17.51 5.26 5.61
CA ARG A 593 -18.72 4.45 5.84
C ARG A 593 -18.53 3.00 5.39
N VAL A 594 -17.86 2.75 4.26
CA VAL A 594 -17.51 1.38 3.82
C VAL A 594 -16.61 0.71 4.85
N GLU A 595 -15.57 1.40 5.35
CA GLU A 595 -14.70 0.88 6.41
C GLU A 595 -15.50 0.48 7.65
N ASP A 596 -16.40 1.36 8.12
CA ASP A 596 -17.26 1.10 9.27
C ASP A 596 -18.21 -0.10 9.04
N LEU A 597 -18.81 -0.20 7.85
CA LEU A 597 -19.65 -1.36 7.47
C LEU A 597 -18.83 -2.65 7.35
N MET A 598 -17.60 -2.58 6.85
CA MET A 598 -16.68 -3.73 6.79
C MET A 598 -16.29 -4.21 8.19
N ASP A 599 -16.05 -3.29 9.12
CA ASP A 599 -15.78 -3.62 10.51
C ASP A 599 -17.00 -4.30 11.14
N GLN A 600 -18.20 -3.73 10.97
CA GLN A 600 -19.45 -4.36 11.40
C GLN A 600 -19.68 -5.75 10.77
N TRP A 601 -19.34 -5.93 9.49
CA TRP A 601 -19.47 -7.20 8.79
C TRP A 601 -18.53 -8.28 9.38
N ARG A 602 -17.30 -7.89 9.69
CA ARG A 602 -16.32 -8.80 10.32
C ARG A 602 -16.74 -9.19 11.74
N GLU A 603 -17.27 -8.23 12.50
CA GLU A 603 -17.75 -8.39 13.88
C GLU A 603 -19.07 -9.17 13.99
N SER A 604 -19.80 -9.36 12.89
CA SER A 604 -21.16 -9.92 12.91
C SER A 604 -21.18 -11.45 12.73
N SER A 605 -22.23 -12.09 13.30
CA SER A 605 -22.52 -13.48 13.04
C SER A 605 -22.83 -13.72 11.55
N GLU A 606 -22.68 -14.95 11.08
CA GLU A 606 -22.86 -15.32 9.68
C GLU A 606 -24.24 -14.93 9.13
N ASP A 607 -25.29 -15.05 9.95
CA ASP A 607 -26.66 -14.63 9.59
C ASP A 607 -26.79 -13.12 9.36
N ALA A 608 -26.10 -12.30 10.16
CA ALA A 608 -26.13 -10.83 10.04
C ALA A 608 -25.25 -10.32 8.88
N ARG A 609 -24.19 -11.05 8.52
CA ARG A 609 -23.25 -10.68 7.45
C ARG A 609 -23.90 -10.45 6.10
N SER A 610 -24.94 -11.25 5.76
CA SER A 610 -25.66 -11.11 4.49
C SER A 610 -26.36 -9.76 4.36
N GLY A 611 -26.99 -9.27 5.43
CA GLY A 611 -27.65 -7.96 5.48
C GLY A 611 -26.66 -6.80 5.40
N ILE A 612 -25.53 -6.90 6.12
CA ILE A 612 -24.48 -5.88 6.09
C ILE A 612 -23.82 -5.83 4.71
N ARG A 613 -23.52 -6.99 4.09
CA ARG A 613 -23.01 -7.05 2.72
C ARG A 613 -23.95 -6.38 1.72
N ALA A 614 -25.25 -6.62 1.82
CA ALA A 614 -26.22 -5.95 0.96
C ALA A 614 -26.23 -4.43 1.16
N THR A 615 -26.14 -3.97 2.41
CA THR A 615 -26.04 -2.55 2.77
C THR A 615 -24.76 -1.93 2.20
N LEU A 616 -23.63 -2.64 2.32
CA LEU A 616 -22.33 -2.22 1.80
C LEU A 616 -22.36 -2.09 0.27
N ILE A 617 -22.88 -3.10 -0.45
CA ILE A 617 -23.03 -3.06 -1.90
C ILE A 617 -23.93 -1.89 -2.32
N ALA A 618 -25.09 -1.71 -1.67
CA ALA A 618 -25.99 -0.60 -1.98
C ALA A 618 -25.32 0.76 -1.75
N HIS A 619 -24.54 0.90 -0.66
CA HIS A 619 -23.78 2.10 -0.37
C HIS A 619 -22.68 2.35 -1.41
N ALA A 620 -21.88 1.32 -1.73
CA ALA A 620 -20.84 1.41 -2.74
C ALA A 620 -21.41 1.78 -4.13
N ILE A 621 -22.54 1.21 -4.52
CA ILE A 621 -23.24 1.57 -5.76
C ILE A 621 -23.71 3.03 -5.73
N ARG A 622 -24.32 3.49 -4.61
CA ARG A 622 -24.80 4.86 -4.47
C ARG A 622 -23.69 5.91 -4.64
N TYR A 623 -22.54 5.66 -4.06
CA TYR A 623 -21.38 6.57 -4.09
C TYR A 623 -20.34 6.21 -5.13
N ARG A 624 -20.66 5.25 -6.02
CA ARG A 624 -19.81 4.81 -7.14
C ARG A 624 -18.42 4.33 -6.73
N LEU A 625 -18.33 3.62 -5.62
CA LEU A 625 -17.07 3.11 -5.07
C LEU A 625 -16.71 1.76 -5.67
N VAL A 626 -15.53 1.63 -6.23
CA VAL A 626 -14.92 0.33 -6.53
C VAL A 626 -14.43 -0.27 -5.20
N THR A 627 -14.85 -1.49 -4.93
CA THR A 627 -14.52 -2.24 -3.71
C THR A 627 -14.31 -3.70 -4.05
N GLN A 628 -13.91 -4.53 -3.10
CA GLN A 628 -13.86 -5.98 -3.33
C GLN A 628 -15.19 -6.59 -3.81
N PHE A 629 -16.34 -5.90 -3.64
CA PHE A 629 -17.67 -6.38 -4.02
C PHE A 629 -18.27 -5.66 -5.23
N THR A 630 -17.65 -4.58 -5.71
CA THR A 630 -18.19 -3.73 -6.78
C THR A 630 -17.13 -3.36 -7.78
N SER A 631 -17.50 -3.26 -9.07
CA SER A 631 -16.61 -2.86 -10.18
C SER A 631 -17.31 -1.87 -11.09
N LEU A 632 -16.55 -1.03 -11.79
CA LEU A 632 -17.05 -0.15 -12.82
C LEU A 632 -17.08 -0.89 -14.15
N VAL A 633 -18.21 -0.81 -14.87
CA VAL A 633 -18.35 -1.32 -16.23
C VAL A 633 -18.98 -0.26 -17.13
N ALA A 634 -18.45 -0.10 -18.33
CA ALA A 634 -18.98 0.79 -19.36
C ALA A 634 -19.28 -0.03 -20.62
N VAL A 635 -20.44 0.20 -21.23
CA VAL A 635 -20.86 -0.51 -22.45
C VAL A 635 -21.47 0.47 -23.45
N GLU A 636 -21.00 0.45 -24.68
CA GLU A 636 -21.61 1.15 -25.79
C GLU A 636 -22.80 0.33 -26.36
N GLU A 637 -23.91 0.97 -26.67
CA GLU A 637 -25.08 0.27 -27.24
C GLU A 637 -24.87 -0.18 -28.68
N VAL A 638 -23.97 0.48 -29.43
CA VAL A 638 -23.70 0.21 -30.84
C VAL A 638 -22.66 -0.90 -31.00
N VAL A 639 -22.99 -1.89 -31.84
CA VAL A 639 -22.03 -2.93 -32.21
C VAL A 639 -20.95 -2.33 -33.12
N ALA A 640 -19.70 -2.28 -32.62
CA ALA A 640 -18.56 -1.74 -33.35
C ALA A 640 -17.79 -2.83 -34.11
N ASN A 641 -17.63 -3.99 -33.50
CA ASN A 641 -16.92 -5.15 -34.06
C ASN A 641 -17.93 -6.20 -34.52
N THR A 642 -18.21 -6.29 -35.81
CA THR A 642 -19.16 -7.24 -36.39
C THR A 642 -18.63 -8.67 -36.46
N THR A 643 -17.32 -8.88 -36.28
CA THR A 643 -16.70 -10.22 -36.24
C THR A 643 -16.78 -10.85 -34.85
N GLY A 644 -16.97 -10.04 -33.80
CA GLY A 644 -16.98 -10.48 -32.38
C GLY A 644 -15.62 -10.95 -31.86
N ALA A 645 -14.60 -11.01 -32.72
CA ALA A 645 -13.25 -11.38 -32.34
C ALA A 645 -12.40 -10.14 -32.05
N SER A 646 -11.75 -10.10 -30.89
CA SER A 646 -10.74 -9.09 -30.55
C SER A 646 -9.53 -9.77 -29.90
N THR A 647 -8.36 -9.19 -30.09
CA THR A 647 -7.11 -9.69 -29.51
C THR A 647 -6.81 -8.92 -28.23
N THR A 648 -6.63 -9.61 -27.10
CA THR A 648 -6.29 -8.99 -25.82
C THR A 648 -4.86 -8.47 -25.83
N VAL A 649 -4.66 -7.24 -25.36
CA VAL A 649 -3.41 -6.50 -25.47
C VAL A 649 -3.02 -5.89 -24.12
N PRO A 650 -1.85 -6.24 -23.54
CA PRO A 650 -1.34 -5.59 -22.32
C PRO A 650 -0.71 -4.23 -22.63
N VAL A 651 -0.75 -3.34 -21.65
CA VAL A 651 -0.06 -2.05 -21.68
C VAL A 651 1.24 -2.13 -20.92
N ALA A 652 2.35 -1.73 -21.54
CA ALA A 652 3.66 -1.68 -20.91
C ALA A 652 3.84 -0.39 -20.09
N THR A 653 4.56 -0.49 -18.96
CA THR A 653 4.91 0.64 -18.09
C THR A 653 6.40 0.98 -18.21
N GLU A 654 6.76 2.22 -17.81
CA GLU A 654 8.16 2.68 -17.74
C GLU A 654 8.98 1.90 -16.72
N LEU A 655 10.30 1.80 -16.99
CA LEU A 655 11.25 1.41 -15.97
C LEU A 655 11.51 2.61 -15.05
N PRO A 656 11.41 2.46 -13.70
CA PRO A 656 11.71 3.54 -12.78
C PRO A 656 13.08 4.16 -13.01
N ALA A 657 13.17 5.50 -12.94
CA ALA A 657 14.41 6.22 -13.15
C ALA A 657 15.53 5.74 -12.20
N GLY A 658 16.69 5.44 -12.76
CA GLY A 658 17.83 4.90 -12.02
C GLY A 658 17.90 3.37 -11.94
N MET A 659 16.91 2.62 -12.45
CA MET A 659 17.01 1.18 -12.66
C MET A 659 17.66 0.87 -14.01
N GLU A 660 18.47 -0.18 -14.06
CA GLU A 660 19.11 -0.68 -15.28
C GLU A 660 18.42 -1.96 -15.73
N MET A 661 17.91 -1.97 -16.96
CA MET A 661 17.11 -3.07 -17.53
C MET A 661 17.82 -4.42 -17.44
N ASP A 662 19.12 -4.46 -17.75
CA ASP A 662 19.97 -5.64 -17.71
C ASP A 662 20.19 -6.17 -16.29
N LYS A 663 20.14 -5.30 -15.27
CA LYS A 663 20.23 -5.73 -13.86
C LYS A 663 18.91 -6.22 -13.30
N VAL A 664 17.79 -5.72 -13.80
CA VAL A 664 16.44 -6.12 -13.35
C VAL A 664 16.01 -7.40 -14.08
N PHE A 665 16.19 -7.46 -15.40
CA PHE A 665 15.70 -8.55 -16.24
C PHE A 665 16.81 -9.45 -16.80
N GLY A 666 18.07 -9.02 -16.75
CA GLY A 666 19.25 -9.82 -17.16
C GLY A 666 19.84 -10.69 -16.05
N ALA A 667 19.43 -10.52 -14.78
CA ALA A 667 19.73 -11.50 -13.77
C ALA A 667 18.99 -12.79 -14.09
N PRO A 668 19.64 -13.97 -14.09
CA PRO A 668 18.93 -15.23 -14.28
C PRO A 668 17.81 -15.27 -13.26
N ALA A 669 16.58 -15.58 -13.72
CA ALA A 669 15.48 -15.86 -12.82
C ALA A 669 16.03 -16.80 -11.74
N THR A 670 16.11 -16.31 -10.50
CA THR A 670 16.72 -17.06 -9.38
C THR A 670 15.77 -18.19 -8.96
N GLY A 671 15.61 -19.14 -9.86
CA GLY A 671 14.81 -20.33 -9.78
C GLY A 671 15.33 -21.43 -10.67
N THR A 672 16.34 -21.17 -11.51
CA THR A 672 16.88 -22.17 -12.43
C THR A 672 18.41 -22.27 -12.42
N ALA A 673 19.01 -22.30 -11.22
CA ALA A 673 20.26 -23.05 -11.09
C ALA A 673 20.04 -24.56 -11.31
N ASP A 674 18.79 -25.03 -11.46
CA ASP A 674 18.44 -26.43 -11.64
C ASP A 674 19.11 -27.04 -12.87
N ALA A 675 19.09 -26.42 -14.04
CA ALA A 675 19.77 -26.94 -15.24
C ALA A 675 21.29 -26.98 -15.08
N PHE A 676 21.88 -26.04 -14.34
CA PHE A 676 23.31 -26.07 -14.03
C PHE A 676 23.64 -27.14 -12.98
N PHE A 677 22.82 -27.27 -11.95
CA PHE A 677 22.99 -28.30 -10.91
C PHE A 677 22.63 -29.70 -11.42
N GLU A 678 21.62 -29.85 -12.30
CA GLU A 678 21.36 -31.11 -13.01
C GLU A 678 22.52 -31.49 -13.92
N ALA A 679 23.03 -30.57 -14.74
CA ALA A 679 24.22 -30.83 -15.57
C ALA A 679 25.45 -31.16 -14.70
N LEU A 680 25.67 -30.45 -13.61
CA LEU A 680 26.73 -30.72 -12.64
C LEU A 680 26.53 -32.08 -11.94
N GLY A 681 25.31 -32.44 -11.59
CA GLY A 681 24.94 -33.73 -11.01
C GLY A 681 25.20 -34.89 -11.98
N VAL A 682 24.83 -34.73 -13.25
CA VAL A 682 25.10 -35.73 -14.30
C VAL A 682 26.61 -35.88 -14.53
N VAL A 683 27.36 -34.79 -14.56
CA VAL A 683 28.83 -34.83 -14.68
C VAL A 683 29.49 -35.57 -13.48
N LEU A 684 29.03 -35.27 -12.26
CA LEU A 684 29.52 -35.95 -11.06
C LEU A 684 29.17 -37.45 -11.04
N LEU A 685 27.99 -37.84 -11.52
CA LEU A 685 27.60 -39.24 -11.68
C LEU A 685 28.49 -39.96 -12.72
N ILE A 686 28.73 -39.33 -13.86
CA ILE A 686 29.64 -39.90 -14.90
C ILE A 686 31.06 -40.06 -14.35
N VAL A 687 31.58 -39.08 -13.62
CA VAL A 687 32.89 -39.15 -12.97
C VAL A 687 32.93 -40.26 -11.91
N SER A 688 31.87 -40.40 -11.12
CA SER A 688 31.75 -41.48 -10.13
C SER A 688 31.71 -42.86 -10.79
N PHE A 689 30.95 -43.02 -11.88
CA PHE A 689 30.92 -44.28 -12.65
C PHE A 689 32.27 -44.60 -13.30
N MET A 690 32.99 -43.62 -13.84
CA MET A 690 34.34 -43.80 -14.36
C MET A 690 35.33 -44.19 -13.28
N LEU A 691 35.30 -43.59 -12.11
CA LEU A 691 36.12 -43.95 -10.96
C LEU A 691 35.80 -45.35 -10.45
N TRP A 692 34.53 -45.72 -10.42
CA TRP A 692 34.10 -47.06 -10.01
C TRP A 692 34.52 -48.12 -11.04
N GLY A 693 34.38 -47.87 -12.34
CA GLY A 693 34.89 -48.72 -13.44
C GLY A 693 36.41 -48.88 -13.38
N PHE A 694 37.13 -47.83 -12.99
CA PHE A 694 38.60 -47.88 -12.83
C PHE A 694 39.03 -48.69 -11.60
N MET A 695 38.25 -48.69 -10.51
CA MET A 695 38.49 -49.52 -9.32
C MET A 695 38.23 -51.02 -9.59
N LEU A 696 37.30 -51.34 -10.47
CA LEU A 696 36.97 -52.71 -10.80
C LEU A 696 37.87 -53.32 -11.94
N TRP A 697 38.61 -52.50 -12.69
CA TRP A 697 39.50 -52.96 -13.78
C TRP A 697 40.63 -53.91 -13.35
N PRO A 698 41.27 -53.80 -12.18
CA PRO A 698 42.33 -54.76 -11.79
C PRO A 698 41.79 -56.10 -11.33
N LEU A 699 40.51 -56.26 -10.98
CA LEU A 699 39.95 -57.53 -10.50
C LEU A 699 39.67 -58.56 -11.62
N ASN A 700 39.46 -58.13 -12.86
CA ASN A 700 39.12 -59.02 -13.98
C ASN A 700 40.36 -59.57 -14.72
N ARG A 701 41.61 -59.15 -14.38
CA ARG A 701 42.83 -59.71 -14.98
C ARG A 701 43.49 -60.83 -14.18
N ARG A 702 42.97 -61.21 -13.01
CA ARG A 702 43.54 -62.26 -12.16
C ARG A 702 42.80 -63.63 -12.23
N VAL A 703 41.72 -63.73 -13.00
CA VAL A 703 40.96 -64.99 -13.12
C VAL A 703 41.32 -65.82 -14.36
N GLY A 704 42.26 -65.37 -15.22
CA GLY A 704 42.64 -66.00 -16.45
C GLY A 704 43.99 -66.76 -16.44
N ALA A 705 44.58 -67.07 -15.26
CA ALA A 705 45.89 -67.79 -15.20
C ALA A 705 45.87 -68.87 -14.10
N LEU A 706 44.92 -69.78 -14.16
CA LEU A 706 44.95 -71.10 -13.50
C LEU A 706 43.95 -72.01 -14.22
N SER A 707 44.35 -72.58 -15.36
CA SER A 707 44.04 -73.93 -15.89
C SER A 707 45.04 -74.32 -16.93
#